data_17357fca9331adc153f16c4c67f25a9f
#
_entry.id   17357fca9331adc153f16c4c67f25a9f
#
_cell.length_a   1.000
_cell.length_b   1.000
_cell.length_c   1.000
_cell.angle_alpha   90.00
_cell.angle_beta   90.00
_cell.angle_gamma   90.00
#
_symmetry.space_group_name_H-M   'P 1'
#
loop_
_entity.id
_entity.type
_entity.pdbx_description
1 polymer ?
#
loop_
_entity_poly.entity_id
_entity_poly.type
_entity_poly.pdbx_seq_one_letter_code
_entity_poly.pdbx_strand_id
1 'polypeptide(L)'
;MTQPTRRQLANAIRFLAADAVEAAKSGHPGMPMGMADIAEVLWNDFYRHNPNNPQWFNRDRFVLSNGHGSMLQYALLHLSGYDLPIEQLKQFRQLHSKTAGHPERSETPGVETTTGPLGQGFANAVGFALAEKLLAQRYNRPELEIVDHRTWVFMGDGCLMEGISHEAASLAGTWGLGKLVAFWDNNQISIDGNTAGWFSDDTPARFEAYGWHVIRDVDGHDADKIKAAIEAALDNGDKPTLICCRTKIGFGAPTKAGKESSHGAPLGKDELEGARKALEWPYGPFEIPEEIYAGWRAGGTGTLRQAEWEQLFDKYAKQYASEADELTRRSHGELPADFIAKADAYIAKAQEEGQTIASRKASQLAIEAFAPLLPELIGGSADLAHSNLTLWKASKSVATDDPDANYVYYGVREFGMTAIANGLALHGGFIPFDATFLVFSDYARNGVRMSALNPAHAIHVYTHDSIGLGEDGPTHQPVEHLASLRYIPNNDVWRPGDAVESAVSWKAAITRKDGPSCLIFSRQNLQHQPRSAEQIKLIERGGYVLADAEGGTPDVILIGTGSEVGLAVEAKKTLDAAGIKTRVVSMPSTDVFDRQDAAYRESVLPNAVRKRVAVEAGVTGFWRKYVGLDGDVVGIDTFGASAPADQLYAYFKITAEHVVAAAKGL
;
A
#
# COMPACT_ATOMS: atom_id res chain seq x y z
N MET A 1 41.17 20.28 -12.82
CA MET A 1 40.68 19.76 -11.52
C MET A 1 40.88 18.27 -11.55
N THR A 2 41.45 17.65 -10.53
CA THR A 2 41.58 16.20 -10.39
C THR A 2 40.18 15.65 -10.18
N GLN A 3 39.83 14.55 -10.88
CA GLN A 3 38.55 13.87 -10.64
C GLN A 3 38.50 13.37 -9.19
N PRO A 4 37.40 13.52 -8.48
CA PRO A 4 37.25 12.99 -7.14
C PRO A 4 37.34 11.46 -7.15
N THR A 5 37.90 10.89 -6.11
CA THR A 5 37.92 9.42 -5.92
C THR A 5 36.55 8.92 -5.49
N ARG A 6 36.24 7.65 -5.75
CA ARG A 6 35.00 7.02 -5.27
C ARG A 6 34.79 7.19 -3.76
N ARG A 7 35.90 7.05 -2.99
CA ARG A 7 35.89 7.27 -1.54
C ARG A 7 35.45 8.68 -1.17
N GLN A 8 35.88 9.69 -1.90
CA GLN A 8 35.45 11.10 -1.67
C GLN A 8 33.96 11.26 -2.01
N LEU A 9 33.49 10.66 -3.08
CA LEU A 9 32.05 10.68 -3.44
C LEU A 9 31.20 10.01 -2.37
N ALA A 10 31.60 8.83 -1.87
CA ALA A 10 30.93 8.15 -0.77
C ALA A 10 30.98 8.94 0.54
N ASN A 11 32.08 9.64 0.81
CA ASN A 11 32.22 10.48 2.01
C ASN A 11 31.26 11.67 1.99
N ALA A 12 30.88 12.21 0.82
CA ALA A 12 29.83 13.23 0.73
C ALA A 12 28.50 12.72 1.30
N ILE A 13 28.11 11.48 1.00
CA ILE A 13 26.91 10.85 1.60
C ILE A 13 27.05 10.75 3.11
N ARG A 14 28.20 10.22 3.60
CA ARG A 14 28.46 10.02 5.03
C ARG A 14 28.31 11.31 5.82
N PHE A 15 28.94 12.38 5.36
CA PHE A 15 28.97 13.64 6.11
C PHE A 15 27.69 14.43 5.97
N LEU A 16 27.01 14.42 4.82
CA LEU A 16 25.65 14.99 4.72
C LEU A 16 24.68 14.29 5.68
N ALA A 17 24.74 12.97 5.76
CA ALA A 17 23.86 12.22 6.66
C ALA A 17 24.20 12.50 8.14
N ALA A 18 25.47 12.42 8.51
CA ALA A 18 25.88 12.60 9.90
C ALA A 18 25.68 14.06 10.38
N ASP A 19 25.96 15.05 9.53
CA ASP A 19 25.73 16.46 9.82
C ASP A 19 24.26 16.80 9.99
N ALA A 20 23.38 16.23 9.15
CA ALA A 20 21.93 16.43 9.25
C ALA A 20 21.38 15.85 10.55
N VAL A 21 21.80 14.63 10.91
CA VAL A 21 21.42 13.99 12.19
C VAL A 21 21.95 14.78 13.38
N GLU A 22 23.19 15.30 13.31
CA GLU A 22 23.76 16.11 14.38
C GLU A 22 23.03 17.45 14.51
N ALA A 23 22.69 18.11 13.40
CA ALA A 23 21.92 19.36 13.39
C ALA A 23 20.50 19.17 13.96
N ALA A 24 19.83 18.11 13.58
CA ALA A 24 18.49 17.77 14.06
C ALA A 24 18.46 17.24 15.51
N LYS A 25 19.60 16.86 16.07
CA LYS A 25 19.73 16.15 17.36
C LYS A 25 18.88 14.87 17.41
N SER A 26 18.58 14.30 16.26
CA SER A 26 17.70 13.13 16.09
C SER A 26 17.96 12.47 14.74
N GLY A 27 18.01 11.15 14.70
CA GLY A 27 18.15 10.38 13.46
C GLY A 27 19.12 9.22 13.60
N HIS A 28 19.39 8.57 12.44
CA HIS A 28 20.15 7.33 12.36
C HIS A 28 21.36 7.52 11.42
N PRO A 29 22.54 7.88 11.93
CA PRO A 29 23.70 8.15 11.09
C PRO A 29 24.46 6.88 10.70
N GLY A 30 24.33 5.80 11.47
CA GLY A 30 25.19 4.63 11.37
C GLY A 30 25.07 3.85 10.07
N MET A 31 23.83 3.56 9.64
CA MET A 31 23.55 2.87 8.39
C MET A 31 23.99 3.71 7.17
N PRO A 32 23.64 5.00 7.03
CA PRO A 32 24.14 5.84 5.94
C PRO A 32 25.67 5.85 5.83
N MET A 33 26.38 5.91 6.94
CA MET A 33 27.83 5.86 6.94
C MET A 33 28.39 4.50 6.52
N GLY A 34 27.71 3.40 6.91
CA GLY A 34 28.11 2.03 6.56
C GLY A 34 27.89 1.71 5.10
N MET A 35 26.76 2.11 4.53
CA MET A 35 26.37 1.75 3.16
C MET A 35 26.79 2.77 2.08
N ALA A 36 27.47 3.83 2.42
CA ALA A 36 27.80 4.91 1.49
C ALA A 36 28.61 4.45 0.26
N ASP A 37 29.54 3.50 0.41
CA ASP A 37 30.33 2.98 -0.71
C ASP A 37 29.47 2.14 -1.66
N ILE A 38 28.54 1.32 -1.11
CA ILE A 38 27.60 0.54 -1.90
C ILE A 38 26.67 1.47 -2.69
N ALA A 39 26.15 2.49 -2.03
CA ALA A 39 25.25 3.46 -2.64
C ALA A 39 25.94 4.27 -3.74
N GLU A 40 27.22 4.66 -3.54
CA GLU A 40 28.01 5.36 -4.54
C GLU A 40 28.17 4.52 -5.81
N VAL A 41 28.61 3.28 -5.69
CA VAL A 41 28.80 2.40 -6.85
C VAL A 41 27.49 2.15 -7.58
N LEU A 42 26.40 1.83 -6.84
CA LEU A 42 25.11 1.61 -7.45
C LEU A 42 24.63 2.83 -8.23
N TRP A 43 24.66 4.00 -7.61
CA TRP A 43 24.05 5.21 -8.16
C TRP A 43 24.81 5.77 -9.34
N ASN A 44 26.14 5.77 -9.28
CA ASN A 44 26.96 6.35 -10.34
C ASN A 44 27.18 5.40 -11.53
N ASP A 45 27.27 4.08 -11.31
CA ASP A 45 27.60 3.15 -12.39
C ASP A 45 26.38 2.45 -13.00
N PHE A 46 25.32 2.19 -12.22
CA PHE A 46 24.26 1.26 -12.65
C PHE A 46 22.84 1.84 -12.64
N TYR A 47 22.47 2.63 -11.61
CA TYR A 47 21.10 3.10 -11.42
C TYR A 47 20.64 4.03 -12.55
N ARG A 48 19.60 3.60 -13.27
CA ARG A 48 19.04 4.34 -14.42
C ARG A 48 17.91 5.25 -13.97
N HIS A 49 18.21 6.53 -13.83
CA HIS A 49 17.22 7.52 -13.39
C HIS A 49 17.44 8.87 -14.11
N ASN A 50 16.44 9.74 -14.04
CA ASN A 50 16.55 11.11 -14.51
C ASN A 50 16.09 12.09 -13.42
N PRO A 51 17.02 12.76 -12.71
CA PRO A 51 16.65 13.75 -11.69
C PRO A 51 15.78 14.91 -12.22
N ASN A 52 15.89 15.24 -13.52
CA ASN A 52 15.07 16.27 -14.16
C ASN A 52 13.64 15.79 -14.46
N ASN A 53 13.40 14.47 -14.47
CA ASN A 53 12.08 13.86 -14.60
C ASN A 53 11.96 12.63 -13.68
N PRO A 54 11.71 12.83 -12.39
CA PRO A 54 11.56 11.73 -11.42
C PRO A 54 10.40 10.77 -11.74
N GLN A 55 9.50 11.15 -12.65
CA GLN A 55 8.34 10.36 -13.06
C GLN A 55 8.56 9.60 -14.39
N TRP A 56 9.76 9.64 -14.97
CA TRP A 56 10.06 8.86 -16.17
C TRP A 56 9.67 7.39 -15.98
N PHE A 57 8.79 6.89 -16.86
CA PHE A 57 8.18 5.58 -16.65
C PHE A 57 9.21 4.44 -16.58
N ASN A 58 10.18 4.40 -17.51
CA ASN A 58 11.17 3.31 -17.59
C ASN A 58 12.44 3.56 -16.74
N ARG A 59 12.35 4.42 -15.71
CA ARG A 59 13.43 4.55 -14.71
C ARG A 59 13.51 3.32 -13.83
N ASP A 60 14.70 3.00 -13.34
CA ASP A 60 14.86 2.03 -12.24
C ASP A 60 14.14 2.54 -10.98
N ARG A 61 13.78 1.61 -10.11
CA ARG A 61 13.16 1.92 -8.81
C ARG A 61 14.15 1.62 -7.69
N PHE A 62 14.33 2.56 -6.79
CA PHE A 62 15.12 2.37 -5.58
C PHE A 62 14.25 2.40 -4.33
N VAL A 63 14.41 1.38 -3.47
CA VAL A 63 13.69 1.25 -2.22
C VAL A 63 14.66 1.13 -1.06
N LEU A 64 14.50 1.99 -0.07
CA LEU A 64 15.21 1.92 1.20
C LEU A 64 14.30 1.22 2.22
N SER A 65 14.37 -0.12 2.32
CA SER A 65 13.54 -0.90 3.25
C SER A 65 13.95 -0.69 4.71
N ASN A 66 15.24 -0.45 4.97
CA ASN A 66 15.76 0.04 6.24
C ASN A 66 15.61 1.58 6.34
N GLY A 67 14.35 2.03 6.28
CA GLY A 67 13.97 3.44 6.12
C GLY A 67 14.47 4.39 7.22
N HIS A 68 14.91 3.86 8.37
CA HIS A 68 15.57 4.67 9.40
C HIS A 68 16.87 5.33 8.88
N GLY A 69 17.54 4.72 7.89
CA GLY A 69 18.70 5.32 7.20
C GLY A 69 18.32 6.38 6.15
N SER A 70 17.20 7.06 6.29
CA SER A 70 16.61 8.01 5.32
C SER A 70 17.61 9.02 4.77
N MET A 71 18.54 9.52 5.58
CA MET A 71 19.56 10.46 5.16
C MET A 71 20.50 9.92 4.08
N LEU A 72 20.68 8.59 3.96
CA LEU A 72 21.37 7.99 2.81
C LEU A 72 20.65 8.37 1.51
N GLN A 73 19.34 8.11 1.45
CA GLN A 73 18.54 8.38 0.27
C GLN A 73 18.44 9.89 -0.02
N TYR A 74 18.27 10.72 1.00
CA TYR A 74 18.22 12.17 0.81
C TYR A 74 19.56 12.74 0.31
N ALA A 75 20.69 12.26 0.82
CA ALA A 75 22.00 12.65 0.32
C ALA A 75 22.19 12.23 -1.15
N LEU A 76 21.79 11.02 -1.52
CA LEU A 76 21.82 10.53 -2.91
C LEU A 76 20.98 11.40 -3.85
N LEU A 77 19.73 11.68 -3.46
CA LEU A 77 18.83 12.51 -4.26
C LEU A 77 19.38 13.93 -4.43
N HIS A 78 19.87 14.54 -3.35
CA HIS A 78 20.50 15.87 -3.40
C HIS A 78 21.72 15.88 -4.33
N LEU A 79 22.68 14.99 -4.12
CA LEU A 79 23.92 14.94 -4.87
C LEU A 79 23.69 14.63 -6.36
N SER A 80 22.69 13.80 -6.67
CA SER A 80 22.34 13.45 -8.05
C SER A 80 21.61 14.57 -8.79
N GLY A 81 21.11 15.60 -8.09
CA GLY A 81 20.49 16.78 -8.70
C GLY A 81 18.95 16.73 -8.77
N TYR A 82 18.28 15.94 -7.93
CA TYR A 82 16.84 16.08 -7.74
C TYR A 82 16.47 17.41 -7.09
N ASP A 83 15.21 17.81 -7.14
CA ASP A 83 14.70 19.01 -6.46
C ASP A 83 14.66 18.81 -4.92
N LEU A 84 15.87 18.66 -4.36
CA LEU A 84 16.11 18.51 -2.94
C LEU A 84 17.38 19.32 -2.57
N PRO A 85 17.27 20.65 -2.43
CA PRO A 85 18.40 21.52 -2.14
C PRO A 85 18.99 21.28 -0.75
N ILE A 86 20.25 21.68 -0.56
CA ILE A 86 21.01 21.48 0.70
C ILE A 86 20.28 22.04 1.93
N GLU A 87 19.50 23.11 1.75
CA GLU A 87 18.68 23.72 2.80
C GLU A 87 17.64 22.76 3.36
N GLN A 88 17.11 21.86 2.53
CA GLN A 88 16.19 20.81 2.98
C GLN A 88 16.92 19.75 3.83
N LEU A 89 18.16 19.41 3.48
CA LEU A 89 18.97 18.49 4.30
C LEU A 89 19.30 19.11 5.67
N LYS A 90 19.59 20.42 5.72
CA LYS A 90 19.76 21.17 6.98
C LYS A 90 18.50 21.22 7.83
N GLN A 91 17.34 21.04 7.22
CA GLN A 91 16.02 20.99 7.87
C GLN A 91 15.53 19.54 8.12
N PHE A 92 16.45 18.56 8.17
CA PHE A 92 16.12 17.18 8.43
C PHE A 92 15.25 17.03 9.68
N ARG A 93 14.12 16.31 9.57
CA ARG A 93 13.12 16.09 10.65
C ARG A 93 12.46 17.36 11.17
N GLN A 94 12.49 18.47 10.42
CA GLN A 94 11.75 19.67 10.79
C GLN A 94 10.38 19.70 10.10
N LEU A 95 9.42 20.38 10.72
CA LEU A 95 8.07 20.50 10.18
C LEU A 95 8.08 21.12 8.77
N HIS A 96 7.35 20.53 7.83
CA HIS A 96 7.26 20.93 6.41
C HIS A 96 8.57 20.80 5.60
N SER A 97 9.58 20.14 6.12
CA SER A 97 10.76 19.79 5.35
C SER A 97 10.51 18.62 4.41
N LYS A 98 11.12 18.64 3.22
CA LYS A 98 11.14 17.49 2.29
C LYS A 98 11.95 16.30 2.83
N THR A 99 12.63 16.44 3.95
CA THR A 99 13.49 15.42 4.56
C THR A 99 12.90 14.92 5.88
N ALA A 100 11.81 14.19 5.78
CA ALA A 100 11.13 13.55 6.90
C ALA A 100 12.04 12.53 7.62
N GLY A 101 11.66 12.11 8.83
CA GLY A 101 12.45 11.18 9.63
C GLY A 101 12.70 9.82 8.98
N HIS A 102 11.79 9.38 8.15
CA HIS A 102 11.85 8.21 7.26
C HIS A 102 11.39 8.65 5.87
N PRO A 103 11.76 7.96 4.78
CA PRO A 103 11.37 8.37 3.43
C PRO A 103 9.85 8.43 3.26
N GLU A 104 9.33 9.54 2.76
CA GLU A 104 7.92 9.75 2.46
C GLU A 104 7.74 10.10 0.99
N ARG A 105 6.98 9.26 0.26
CA ARG A 105 6.80 9.39 -1.18
C ARG A 105 6.12 10.70 -1.60
N SER A 106 5.17 11.17 -0.80
CA SER A 106 4.44 12.41 -1.05
C SER A 106 5.29 13.67 -0.83
N GLU A 107 6.37 13.58 -0.05
CA GLU A 107 7.15 14.75 0.39
C GLU A 107 8.43 14.92 -0.42
N THR A 108 9.09 13.82 -0.79
CA THR A 108 10.44 13.89 -1.37
C THR A 108 10.46 13.39 -2.82
N PRO A 109 10.77 14.26 -3.81
CA PRO A 109 10.93 13.81 -5.21
C PRO A 109 12.00 12.72 -5.33
N GLY A 110 11.66 11.61 -6.01
CA GLY A 110 12.55 10.46 -6.19
C GLY A 110 12.42 9.36 -5.13
N VAL A 111 11.60 9.55 -4.10
CA VAL A 111 11.19 8.48 -3.18
C VAL A 111 10.05 7.69 -3.81
N GLU A 112 10.24 6.39 -4.01
CA GLU A 112 9.27 5.50 -4.69
C GLU A 112 8.18 4.99 -3.75
N THR A 113 8.51 4.77 -2.48
CA THR A 113 7.59 4.32 -1.44
C THR A 113 7.97 4.86 -0.07
N THR A 114 6.97 5.16 0.75
CA THR A 114 7.16 5.50 2.16
C THR A 114 7.57 4.26 2.94
N THR A 115 8.67 4.34 3.67
CA THR A 115 9.20 3.26 4.50
C THR A 115 9.40 3.71 5.94
N GLY A 116 9.89 2.81 6.78
CA GLY A 116 10.06 3.03 8.23
C GLY A 116 9.67 1.78 9.01
N PRO A 117 8.44 1.23 8.84
CA PRO A 117 8.15 -0.14 9.29
C PRO A 117 8.99 -1.14 8.48
N LEU A 118 9.94 -1.80 9.16
CA LEU A 118 10.93 -2.66 8.54
C LEU A 118 10.29 -3.83 7.75
N GLY A 119 10.89 -4.22 6.63
CA GLY A 119 10.41 -5.31 5.78
C GLY A 119 9.35 -4.93 4.76
N GLN A 120 8.52 -3.92 5.01
CA GLN A 120 7.46 -3.53 4.05
C GLN A 120 8.03 -2.91 2.76
N GLY A 121 9.09 -2.12 2.85
CA GLY A 121 9.78 -1.61 1.66
C GLY A 121 10.28 -2.74 0.76
N PHE A 122 10.81 -3.81 1.33
CA PHE A 122 11.21 -5.00 0.58
C PHE A 122 10.01 -5.66 -0.12
N ALA A 123 8.88 -5.83 0.57
CA ALA A 123 7.68 -6.37 -0.05
C ALA A 123 7.11 -5.44 -1.15
N ASN A 124 7.18 -4.10 -0.97
CA ASN A 124 6.86 -3.16 -2.05
C ASN A 124 7.80 -3.33 -3.26
N ALA A 125 9.11 -3.54 -3.03
CA ALA A 125 10.07 -3.79 -4.10
C ALA A 125 9.76 -5.08 -4.88
N VAL A 126 9.27 -6.13 -4.21
CA VAL A 126 8.75 -7.33 -4.88
C VAL A 126 7.55 -6.98 -5.77
N GLY A 127 6.64 -6.14 -5.30
CA GLY A 127 5.52 -5.61 -6.10
C GLY A 127 5.97 -4.81 -7.32
N PHE A 128 7.00 -3.96 -7.17
CA PHE A 128 7.59 -3.21 -8.28
C PHE A 128 8.19 -4.14 -9.35
N ALA A 129 8.95 -5.14 -8.92
CA ALA A 129 9.57 -6.10 -9.85
C ALA A 129 8.54 -7.00 -10.54
N LEU A 130 7.45 -7.36 -9.85
CA LEU A 130 6.33 -8.08 -10.45
C LEU A 130 5.62 -7.20 -11.50
N ALA A 131 5.39 -5.92 -11.20
CA ALA A 131 4.78 -4.98 -12.14
C ALA A 131 5.61 -4.85 -13.42
N GLU A 132 6.93 -4.67 -13.28
CA GLU A 132 7.84 -4.64 -14.43
C GLU A 132 7.74 -5.90 -15.26
N LYS A 133 7.84 -7.08 -14.64
CA LYS A 133 7.76 -8.38 -15.34
C LYS A 133 6.47 -8.50 -16.16
N LEU A 134 5.33 -8.20 -15.55
CA LEU A 134 4.02 -8.33 -16.21
C LEU A 134 3.85 -7.31 -17.36
N LEU A 135 4.32 -6.08 -17.20
CA LEU A 135 4.28 -5.08 -18.26
C LEU A 135 5.26 -5.43 -19.38
N ALA A 136 6.44 -5.94 -19.08
CA ALA A 136 7.40 -6.40 -20.07
C ALA A 136 6.83 -7.58 -20.90
N GLN A 137 6.21 -8.57 -20.23
CA GLN A 137 5.55 -9.69 -20.93
C GLN A 137 4.44 -9.24 -21.87
N ARG A 138 3.67 -8.21 -21.49
CA ARG A 138 2.57 -7.71 -22.30
C ARG A 138 3.01 -6.84 -23.44
N TYR A 139 3.94 -5.91 -23.22
CA TYR A 139 4.24 -4.83 -24.17
C TYR A 139 5.55 -5.01 -24.92
N ASN A 140 6.57 -5.68 -24.41
CA ASN A 140 7.84 -5.81 -25.11
C ASN A 140 7.68 -6.66 -26.39
N ARG A 141 8.44 -6.29 -27.40
CA ARG A 141 8.54 -7.00 -28.68
C ARG A 141 10.01 -7.19 -29.04
N PRO A 142 10.39 -8.16 -29.88
CA PRO A 142 11.78 -8.31 -30.33
C PRO A 142 12.35 -6.97 -30.82
N GLU A 143 13.51 -6.59 -30.32
CA GLU A 143 14.21 -5.32 -30.60
C GLU A 143 13.48 -4.03 -30.14
N LEU A 144 12.34 -4.15 -29.45
CA LEU A 144 11.54 -3.04 -28.94
C LEU A 144 11.16 -3.29 -27.47
N GLU A 145 12.17 -3.40 -26.62
CA GLU A 145 12.00 -3.59 -25.19
C GLU A 145 11.74 -2.24 -24.49
N ILE A 146 10.48 -1.81 -24.48
CA ILE A 146 10.05 -0.52 -23.93
C ILE A 146 9.83 -0.53 -22.43
N VAL A 147 9.72 -1.71 -21.82
CA VAL A 147 9.67 -1.92 -20.37
C VAL A 147 10.89 -2.72 -19.96
N ASP A 148 11.91 -2.02 -19.46
CA ASP A 148 13.19 -2.62 -19.07
C ASP A 148 13.84 -1.81 -17.94
N HIS A 149 13.30 -1.91 -16.75
CA HIS A 149 13.85 -1.26 -15.55
C HIS A 149 14.00 -2.25 -14.42
N ARG A 150 14.90 -1.95 -13.50
CA ARG A 150 15.20 -2.79 -12.34
C ARG A 150 14.66 -2.20 -11.06
N THR A 151 14.45 -3.05 -10.10
CA THR A 151 14.16 -2.66 -8.72
C THR A 151 15.34 -2.99 -7.84
N TRP A 152 15.87 -1.96 -7.19
CA TRP A 152 16.99 -2.03 -6.27
C TRP A 152 16.49 -1.79 -4.85
N VAL A 153 16.84 -2.65 -3.91
CA VAL A 153 16.39 -2.49 -2.52
C VAL A 153 17.53 -2.66 -1.53
N PHE A 154 17.63 -1.74 -0.58
CA PHE A 154 18.54 -1.85 0.55
C PHE A 154 17.80 -2.35 1.78
N MET A 155 18.38 -3.32 2.48
CA MET A 155 17.83 -3.97 3.68
C MET A 155 18.90 -4.08 4.75
N GLY A 156 18.52 -3.97 6.02
CA GLY A 156 19.36 -4.31 7.17
C GLY A 156 18.91 -5.61 7.84
N ASP A 157 19.64 -6.02 8.89
CA ASP A 157 19.33 -7.22 9.68
C ASP A 157 17.87 -7.21 10.17
N GLY A 158 17.39 -6.07 10.68
CA GLY A 158 16.01 -5.94 11.16
C GLY A 158 14.96 -6.17 10.05
N CYS A 159 15.21 -5.76 8.81
CA CYS A 159 14.32 -6.06 7.69
C CYS A 159 14.20 -7.57 7.46
N LEU A 160 15.31 -8.30 7.62
CA LEU A 160 15.37 -9.74 7.38
C LEU A 160 14.86 -10.59 8.54
N MET A 161 14.74 -10.01 9.74
CA MET A 161 14.06 -10.62 10.90
C MET A 161 12.54 -10.57 10.77
N GLU A 162 12.00 -9.56 10.09
CA GLU A 162 10.55 -9.39 9.92
C GLU A 162 9.92 -10.56 9.16
N GLY A 163 8.80 -11.09 9.66
CA GLY A 163 8.07 -12.20 9.04
C GLY A 163 7.65 -11.92 7.60
N ILE A 164 7.25 -10.68 7.31
CA ILE A 164 6.85 -10.26 5.96
C ILE A 164 7.98 -10.44 4.92
N SER A 165 9.25 -10.32 5.32
CA SER A 165 10.39 -10.52 4.42
C SER A 165 10.51 -11.97 3.97
N HIS A 166 10.16 -12.94 4.83
CA HIS A 166 10.08 -14.36 4.46
C HIS A 166 8.97 -14.62 3.44
N GLU A 167 7.79 -14.03 3.67
CA GLU A 167 6.65 -14.12 2.75
C GLU A 167 6.99 -13.56 1.36
N ALA A 168 7.54 -12.34 1.32
CA ALA A 168 7.87 -11.63 0.09
C ALA A 168 9.03 -12.29 -0.67
N ALA A 169 10.10 -12.71 0.03
CA ALA A 169 11.27 -13.36 -0.59
C ALA A 169 10.89 -14.70 -1.22
N SER A 170 10.07 -15.51 -0.55
CA SER A 170 9.57 -16.79 -1.06
C SER A 170 8.79 -16.59 -2.36
N LEU A 171 7.89 -15.60 -2.41
CA LEU A 171 7.11 -15.28 -3.61
C LEU A 171 7.99 -14.75 -4.74
N ALA A 172 8.94 -13.87 -4.46
CA ALA A 172 9.84 -13.32 -5.46
C ALA A 172 10.68 -14.41 -6.16
N GLY A 173 11.18 -15.39 -5.40
CA GLY A 173 11.86 -16.54 -5.97
C GLY A 173 10.94 -17.45 -6.78
N THR A 174 9.71 -17.70 -6.28
CA THR A 174 8.69 -18.48 -6.99
C THR A 174 8.32 -17.87 -8.34
N TRP A 175 8.21 -16.54 -8.40
CA TRP A 175 7.85 -15.82 -9.63
C TRP A 175 9.06 -15.54 -10.54
N GLY A 176 10.28 -15.87 -10.14
CA GLY A 176 11.47 -15.63 -10.93
C GLY A 176 11.67 -14.15 -11.27
N LEU A 177 11.68 -13.27 -10.28
CA LEU A 177 11.77 -11.81 -10.50
C LEU A 177 13.22 -11.38 -10.75
N GLY A 178 13.78 -11.73 -11.92
CA GLY A 178 15.19 -11.55 -12.24
C GLY A 178 15.70 -10.10 -12.27
N LYS A 179 14.80 -9.12 -12.32
CA LYS A 179 15.17 -7.69 -12.27
C LYS A 179 15.05 -7.07 -10.85
N LEU A 180 14.85 -7.90 -9.82
CA LEU A 180 14.92 -7.51 -8.42
C LEU A 180 16.31 -7.80 -7.86
N VAL A 181 17.01 -6.75 -7.41
CA VAL A 181 18.32 -6.85 -6.77
C VAL A 181 18.26 -6.24 -5.38
N ALA A 182 18.52 -7.08 -4.38
CA ALA A 182 18.51 -6.71 -2.98
C ALA A 182 19.93 -6.69 -2.42
N PHE A 183 20.24 -5.66 -1.62
CA PHE A 183 21.50 -5.55 -0.87
C PHE A 183 21.19 -5.72 0.61
N TRP A 184 21.87 -6.65 1.24
CA TRP A 184 21.83 -6.83 2.68
C TRP A 184 23.00 -6.13 3.35
N ASP A 185 22.73 -5.12 4.15
CA ASP A 185 23.65 -4.45 5.05
C ASP A 185 23.93 -5.38 6.25
N ASN A 186 24.84 -6.33 6.07
CA ASN A 186 25.26 -7.28 7.09
C ASN A 186 26.31 -6.65 7.99
N ASN A 187 25.89 -5.80 8.91
CA ASN A 187 26.75 -5.14 9.89
C ASN A 187 26.67 -5.77 11.28
N GLN A 188 25.78 -6.73 11.51
CA GLN A 188 25.56 -7.48 12.75
C GLN A 188 25.17 -6.61 13.96
N ILE A 189 24.63 -5.43 13.73
CA ILE A 189 24.22 -4.49 14.78
C ILE A 189 22.76 -4.09 14.57
N SER A 190 21.98 -4.21 15.63
CA SER A 190 20.66 -3.58 15.75
C SER A 190 20.68 -2.52 16.85
N ILE A 191 19.52 -1.93 17.15
CA ILE A 191 19.43 -0.90 18.19
C ILE A 191 19.74 -1.46 19.60
N ASP A 192 19.52 -2.77 19.82
CA ASP A 192 19.80 -3.44 21.09
C ASP A 192 21.24 -3.97 21.19
N GLY A 193 22.04 -3.83 20.13
CA GLY A 193 23.42 -4.29 20.12
C GLY A 193 23.74 -5.33 19.06
N ASN A 194 24.73 -6.20 19.34
CA ASN A 194 25.15 -7.24 18.43
C ASN A 194 24.07 -8.33 18.27
N THR A 195 23.71 -8.64 17.01
CA THR A 195 22.58 -9.52 16.67
C THR A 195 22.80 -11.00 16.96
N ALA A 196 24.01 -11.46 17.27
CA ALA A 196 24.35 -12.86 17.44
C ALA A 196 23.48 -13.63 18.46
N GLY A 197 22.85 -12.91 19.42
CA GLY A 197 21.96 -13.50 20.42
C GLY A 197 20.52 -13.77 19.96
N TRP A 198 20.08 -13.20 18.85
CA TRP A 198 18.69 -13.30 18.37
C TRP A 198 18.53 -13.35 16.84
N PHE A 199 19.62 -13.29 16.09
CA PHE A 199 19.61 -13.45 14.63
C PHE A 199 20.83 -14.27 14.21
N SER A 200 20.69 -15.60 14.24
CA SER A 200 21.73 -16.58 13.93
C SER A 200 21.43 -17.38 12.66
N ASP A 201 20.42 -16.98 11.89
CA ASP A 201 20.04 -17.63 10.64
C ASP A 201 21.17 -17.56 9.62
N ASP A 202 21.38 -18.65 8.85
CA ASP A 202 22.13 -18.56 7.60
C ASP A 202 21.23 -17.88 6.53
N THR A 203 21.17 -16.55 6.57
CA THR A 203 20.36 -15.77 5.65
C THR A 203 20.68 -16.04 4.18
N PRO A 204 21.95 -16.15 3.74
CA PRO A 204 22.27 -16.59 2.39
C PRO A 204 21.65 -17.93 2.00
N ALA A 205 21.80 -18.97 2.83
CA ALA A 205 21.21 -20.28 2.56
C ALA A 205 19.67 -20.24 2.55
N ARG A 206 19.05 -19.42 3.40
CA ARG A 206 17.60 -19.19 3.42
C ARG A 206 17.11 -18.62 2.09
N PHE A 207 17.79 -17.62 1.53
CA PHE A 207 17.43 -17.03 0.23
C PHE A 207 17.70 -17.97 -0.93
N GLU A 208 18.78 -18.77 -0.89
CA GLU A 208 19.02 -19.86 -1.85
C GLU A 208 17.87 -20.86 -1.84
N ALA A 209 17.35 -21.23 -0.65
CA ALA A 209 16.19 -22.12 -0.51
C ALA A 209 14.89 -21.49 -1.06
N TYR A 210 14.76 -20.17 -1.08
CA TYR A 210 13.66 -19.47 -1.77
C TYR A 210 13.85 -19.39 -3.29
N GLY A 211 14.95 -19.87 -3.85
CA GLY A 211 15.21 -19.84 -5.28
C GLY A 211 15.92 -18.59 -5.77
N TRP A 212 16.50 -17.78 -4.88
CA TRP A 212 17.28 -16.61 -5.23
C TRP A 212 18.69 -16.95 -5.70
N HIS A 213 19.27 -16.09 -6.53
CA HIS A 213 20.70 -15.99 -6.74
C HIS A 213 21.32 -15.24 -5.57
N VAL A 214 22.35 -15.79 -4.93
CA VAL A 214 22.94 -15.19 -3.73
C VAL A 214 24.44 -14.96 -3.93
N ILE A 215 24.87 -13.72 -3.79
CA ILE A 215 26.29 -13.33 -3.85
C ILE A 215 26.76 -13.07 -2.42
N ARG A 216 27.61 -13.98 -1.92
CA ARG A 216 28.03 -14.02 -0.52
C ARG A 216 29.27 -13.16 -0.27
N ASP A 217 29.45 -12.69 0.95
CA ASP A 217 30.69 -12.15 1.51
C ASP A 217 31.31 -10.96 0.74
N VAL A 218 30.47 -10.10 0.15
CA VAL A 218 30.95 -8.89 -0.53
C VAL A 218 31.46 -7.88 0.51
N ASP A 219 32.67 -7.39 0.34
CA ASP A 219 33.18 -6.29 1.16
C ASP A 219 32.48 -4.98 0.75
N GLY A 220 31.56 -4.52 1.60
CA GLY A 220 30.74 -3.34 1.35
C GLY A 220 31.50 -2.01 1.39
N HIS A 221 32.82 -2.04 1.60
CA HIS A 221 33.71 -0.87 1.58
C HIS A 221 34.73 -0.93 0.43
N ASP A 222 34.68 -1.96 -0.42
CA ASP A 222 35.54 -2.13 -1.59
C ASP A 222 34.70 -1.94 -2.87
N ALA A 223 34.90 -0.81 -3.54
CA ALA A 223 34.11 -0.44 -4.71
C ALA A 223 34.24 -1.42 -5.88
N ASP A 224 35.40 -2.04 -6.08
CA ASP A 224 35.60 -3.01 -7.16
C ASP A 224 34.85 -4.32 -6.89
N LYS A 225 34.80 -4.77 -5.63
CA LYS A 225 34.02 -5.96 -5.24
C LYS A 225 32.54 -5.71 -5.31
N ILE A 226 32.09 -4.51 -4.90
CA ILE A 226 30.67 -4.09 -5.02
C ILE A 226 30.28 -4.09 -6.50
N LYS A 227 31.10 -3.46 -7.36
CA LYS A 227 30.86 -3.39 -8.79
C LYS A 227 30.76 -4.79 -9.41
N ALA A 228 31.72 -5.67 -9.15
CA ALA A 228 31.70 -7.05 -9.64
C ALA A 228 30.46 -7.85 -9.18
N ALA A 229 30.01 -7.61 -7.93
CA ALA A 229 28.78 -8.23 -7.42
C ALA A 229 27.52 -7.73 -8.15
N ILE A 230 27.44 -6.43 -8.44
CA ILE A 230 26.32 -5.88 -9.23
C ILE A 230 26.35 -6.43 -10.66
N GLU A 231 27.51 -6.46 -11.32
CA GLU A 231 27.66 -7.04 -12.66
C GLU A 231 27.20 -8.52 -12.69
N ALA A 232 27.60 -9.33 -11.69
CA ALA A 232 27.13 -10.70 -11.56
C ALA A 232 25.61 -10.82 -11.32
N ALA A 233 25.02 -9.86 -10.61
CA ALA A 233 23.56 -9.78 -10.43
C ALA A 233 22.86 -9.43 -11.75
N LEU A 234 23.45 -8.58 -12.58
CA LEU A 234 22.89 -8.18 -13.88
C LEU A 234 22.97 -9.30 -14.92
N ASP A 235 23.99 -10.14 -14.85
CA ASP A 235 24.15 -11.31 -15.72
C ASP A 235 23.15 -12.44 -15.41
N ASN A 236 22.54 -12.42 -14.22
CA ASN A 236 21.52 -13.37 -13.80
C ASN A 236 20.11 -12.83 -14.12
N GLY A 237 19.53 -13.27 -15.23
CA GLY A 237 18.24 -12.76 -15.74
C GLY A 237 17.00 -13.42 -15.13
N ASP A 238 17.12 -14.62 -14.54
CA ASP A 238 15.98 -15.49 -14.25
C ASP A 238 15.56 -15.53 -12.77
N LYS A 239 16.42 -15.07 -11.87
CA LYS A 239 16.21 -15.15 -10.43
C LYS A 239 16.43 -13.79 -9.77
N PRO A 240 15.65 -13.43 -8.74
CA PRO A 240 16.01 -12.28 -7.92
C PRO A 240 17.37 -12.50 -7.26
N THR A 241 18.15 -11.44 -7.07
CA THR A 241 19.51 -11.54 -6.51
C THR A 241 19.60 -10.89 -5.15
N LEU A 242 20.22 -11.58 -4.18
CA LEU A 242 20.64 -11.02 -2.89
C LEU A 242 22.16 -10.85 -2.88
N ILE A 243 22.64 -9.63 -2.71
CA ILE A 243 24.04 -9.28 -2.49
C ILE A 243 24.27 -9.10 -0.99
N CYS A 244 25.03 -9.99 -0.38
CA CYS A 244 25.33 -9.97 1.05
C CYS A 244 26.57 -9.12 1.32
N CYS A 245 26.38 -7.86 1.70
CA CYS A 245 27.45 -6.90 1.90
C CYS A 245 27.87 -6.83 3.37
N ARG A 246 29.12 -7.20 3.65
CA ARG A 246 29.71 -6.94 4.98
C ARG A 246 30.07 -5.48 5.09
N THR A 247 29.46 -4.80 6.03
CA THR A 247 29.67 -3.38 6.30
C THR A 247 30.04 -3.15 7.77
N LYS A 248 30.32 -1.90 8.07
CA LYS A 248 30.54 -1.44 9.44
C LYS A 248 29.64 -0.26 9.72
N ILE A 249 28.65 -0.44 10.59
CA ILE A 249 27.78 0.65 11.01
C ILE A 249 28.61 1.81 11.57
N GLY A 250 28.26 3.07 11.23
CA GLY A 250 29.03 4.24 11.66
C GLY A 250 30.47 4.27 11.14
N PHE A 251 30.71 3.75 9.92
CA PHE A 251 32.05 3.66 9.32
C PHE A 251 32.79 5.00 9.35
N GLY A 252 34.02 4.97 9.88
CA GLY A 252 34.87 6.15 10.06
C GLY A 252 34.74 6.83 11.43
N ALA A 253 33.73 6.55 12.23
CA ALA A 253 33.64 7.08 13.59
C ALA A 253 34.72 6.45 14.50
N PRO A 254 35.51 7.26 15.25
CA PRO A 254 36.66 6.74 16.00
C PRO A 254 36.34 5.68 17.05
N THR A 255 35.27 5.90 17.83
CA THR A 255 34.92 5.01 18.95
C THR A 255 33.57 4.33 18.82
N LYS A 256 32.66 4.86 17.96
CA LYS A 256 31.29 4.38 17.78
C LYS A 256 31.12 3.46 16.58
N ALA A 257 32.09 3.38 15.64
CA ALA A 257 31.98 2.49 14.50
C ALA A 257 31.87 1.01 14.92
N GLY A 258 30.91 0.28 14.37
CA GLY A 258 30.60 -1.09 14.69
C GLY A 258 29.85 -1.29 16.00
N LYS A 259 29.24 -0.23 16.56
CA LYS A 259 28.47 -0.28 17.81
C LYS A 259 27.06 0.25 17.64
N GLU A 260 26.13 -0.22 18.47
CA GLU A 260 24.75 0.25 18.57
C GLU A 260 24.63 1.74 18.86
N SER A 261 25.62 2.32 19.55
CA SER A 261 25.67 3.75 19.85
C SER A 261 25.77 4.67 18.62
N SER A 262 26.07 4.11 17.43
CA SER A 262 25.99 4.82 16.15
C SER A 262 24.68 4.57 15.40
N HIS A 263 23.82 3.66 15.89
CA HIS A 263 22.61 3.25 15.17
C HIS A 263 21.56 4.38 15.09
N GLY A 264 21.05 4.84 16.21
CA GLY A 264 19.84 5.67 16.29
C GLY A 264 20.00 6.98 17.08
N ALA A 265 21.21 7.49 17.20
CA ALA A 265 21.50 8.73 17.91
C ALA A 265 22.58 9.56 17.21
N PRO A 266 22.62 10.89 17.40
CA PRO A 266 23.72 11.73 16.93
C PRO A 266 25.08 11.20 17.42
N LEU A 267 26.08 11.26 16.54
CA LEU A 267 27.42 10.79 16.91
C LEU A 267 28.07 11.69 17.96
N GLY A 268 27.80 13.01 17.90
CA GLY A 268 28.46 14.04 18.68
C GLY A 268 29.65 14.65 17.96
N LYS A 269 30.00 15.89 18.36
CA LYS A 269 31.00 16.69 17.65
C LYS A 269 32.38 16.01 17.56
N ASP A 270 32.84 15.45 18.65
CA ASP A 270 34.20 14.85 18.72
C ASP A 270 34.29 13.62 17.79
N GLU A 271 33.24 12.82 17.74
CA GLU A 271 33.14 11.67 16.81
C GLU A 271 33.09 12.12 15.35
N LEU A 272 32.35 13.19 15.04
CA LEU A 272 32.29 13.75 13.69
C LEU A 272 33.60 14.35 13.23
N GLU A 273 34.30 15.13 14.10
CA GLU A 273 35.62 15.66 13.80
C GLU A 273 36.67 14.56 13.62
N GLY A 274 36.58 13.53 14.49
CA GLY A 274 37.40 12.35 14.36
C GLY A 274 37.15 11.55 13.08
N ALA A 275 35.88 11.41 12.68
CA ALA A 275 35.49 10.76 11.44
C ALA A 275 36.00 11.55 10.21
N ARG A 276 35.88 12.89 10.20
CA ARG A 276 36.43 13.73 9.13
C ARG A 276 37.95 13.53 8.97
N LYS A 277 38.66 13.50 10.08
CA LYS A 277 40.10 13.24 10.07
C LYS A 277 40.46 11.83 9.58
N ALA A 278 39.73 10.82 10.07
CA ALA A 278 39.98 9.42 9.69
C ALA A 278 39.66 9.11 8.21
N LEU A 279 38.69 9.81 7.65
CA LEU A 279 38.26 9.67 6.25
C LEU A 279 38.82 10.73 5.31
N GLU A 280 39.76 11.55 5.79
CA GLU A 280 40.42 12.59 5.02
C GLU A 280 39.43 13.58 4.35
N TRP A 281 38.37 13.97 5.08
CA TRP A 281 37.35 14.91 4.63
C TRP A 281 37.55 16.28 5.25
N PRO A 282 38.16 17.23 4.51
CA PRO A 282 38.60 18.52 5.07
C PRO A 282 37.49 19.57 5.17
N TYR A 283 36.31 19.27 4.70
CA TYR A 283 35.19 20.22 4.58
C TYR A 283 34.34 20.29 5.85
N GLY A 284 33.76 21.46 6.10
CA GLY A 284 32.86 21.72 7.21
C GLY A 284 31.48 21.05 7.06
N PRO A 285 30.59 21.20 8.07
CA PRO A 285 29.24 20.69 7.99
C PRO A 285 28.47 21.25 6.78
N PHE A 286 27.84 20.36 6.02
CA PHE A 286 27.09 20.68 4.79
C PHE A 286 27.89 21.37 3.70
N GLU A 287 29.20 21.36 3.79
CA GLU A 287 30.09 21.91 2.77
C GLU A 287 30.51 20.83 1.78
N ILE A 288 30.00 20.92 0.55
CA ILE A 288 30.28 19.99 -0.54
C ILE A 288 30.91 20.78 -1.68
N PRO A 289 32.18 20.50 -2.06
CA PRO A 289 32.85 21.23 -3.13
C PRO A 289 32.29 20.88 -4.52
N GLU A 290 32.47 21.79 -5.47
CA GLU A 290 31.89 21.64 -6.82
C GLU A 290 32.41 20.41 -7.57
N GLU A 291 33.66 20.01 -7.36
CA GLU A 291 34.18 18.76 -7.96
C GLU A 291 33.47 17.50 -7.48
N ILE A 292 32.99 17.48 -6.24
CA ILE A 292 32.18 16.37 -5.71
C ILE A 292 30.78 16.38 -6.38
N TYR A 293 30.14 17.54 -6.46
CA TYR A 293 28.88 17.64 -7.19
C TYR A 293 29.01 17.21 -8.65
N ALA A 294 30.12 17.61 -9.31
CA ALA A 294 30.37 17.22 -10.70
C ALA A 294 30.52 15.71 -10.86
N GLY A 295 31.05 14.99 -9.85
CA GLY A 295 31.11 13.53 -9.83
C GLY A 295 29.78 12.82 -9.59
N TRP A 296 28.77 13.53 -9.01
CA TRP A 296 27.47 12.97 -8.68
C TRP A 296 26.36 13.36 -9.67
N ARG A 297 26.48 14.43 -10.43
CA ARG A 297 25.42 14.97 -11.26
C ARG A 297 24.99 14.02 -12.36
N ALA A 298 23.82 13.43 -12.17
CA ALA A 298 23.21 12.46 -13.10
C ALA A 298 22.25 13.10 -14.13
N GLY A 299 21.90 14.40 -13.97
CA GLY A 299 20.86 15.03 -14.78
C GLY A 299 21.13 15.01 -16.29
N GLY A 300 22.38 15.21 -16.71
CA GLY A 300 22.77 15.13 -18.13
C GLY A 300 22.64 13.71 -18.67
N THR A 301 23.24 12.73 -17.99
CA THR A 301 23.17 11.30 -18.39
C THR A 301 21.74 10.77 -18.32
N GLY A 302 20.98 11.13 -17.28
CA GLY A 302 19.59 10.74 -17.13
C GLY A 302 18.70 11.27 -18.25
N THR A 303 18.88 12.53 -18.63
CA THR A 303 18.15 13.12 -19.77
C THR A 303 18.47 12.42 -21.08
N LEU A 304 19.74 12.06 -21.33
CA LEU A 304 20.12 11.30 -22.53
C LEU A 304 19.50 9.90 -22.53
N ARG A 305 19.58 9.17 -21.45
CA ARG A 305 18.95 7.83 -21.32
C ARG A 305 17.43 7.88 -21.57
N GLN A 306 16.76 8.89 -21.03
CA GLN A 306 15.33 9.09 -21.27
C GLN A 306 15.07 9.39 -22.74
N ALA A 307 15.84 10.26 -23.39
CA ALA A 307 15.68 10.60 -24.80
C ALA A 307 15.92 9.39 -25.71
N GLU A 308 16.86 8.51 -25.40
CA GLU A 308 17.07 7.25 -26.10
C GLU A 308 15.85 6.31 -25.95
N TRP A 309 15.30 6.21 -24.75
CA TRP A 309 14.08 5.44 -24.52
C TRP A 309 12.87 6.03 -25.25
N GLU A 310 12.71 7.36 -25.27
CA GLU A 310 11.64 8.04 -26.00
C GLU A 310 11.71 7.74 -27.51
N GLN A 311 12.92 7.72 -28.08
CA GLN A 311 13.11 7.34 -29.49
C GLN A 311 12.74 5.86 -29.75
N LEU A 312 13.02 4.96 -28.80
CA LEU A 312 12.61 3.56 -28.85
C LEU A 312 11.08 3.44 -28.77
N PHE A 313 10.46 4.18 -27.84
CA PHE A 313 9.02 4.21 -27.67
C PHE A 313 8.30 4.79 -28.91
N ASP A 314 8.84 5.83 -29.55
CA ASP A 314 8.32 6.35 -30.80
C ASP A 314 8.35 5.33 -31.95
N LYS A 315 9.40 4.50 -32.02
CA LYS A 315 9.45 3.39 -33.00
C LYS A 315 8.40 2.33 -32.68
N TYR A 316 8.24 2.01 -31.39
CA TYR A 316 7.21 1.08 -30.92
C TYR A 316 5.81 1.58 -31.25
N ALA A 317 5.48 2.83 -30.93
CA ALA A 317 4.17 3.42 -31.17
C ALA A 317 3.78 3.47 -32.66
N LYS A 318 4.75 3.59 -33.55
CA LYS A 318 4.48 3.52 -35.02
C LYS A 318 4.06 2.12 -35.49
N GLN A 319 4.46 1.06 -34.76
CA GLN A 319 4.17 -0.33 -35.12
C GLN A 319 3.03 -0.92 -34.33
N TYR A 320 2.88 -0.49 -33.05
CA TYR A 320 1.96 -1.01 -32.02
C TYR A 320 1.21 0.14 -31.34
N ALA A 321 0.49 0.94 -32.14
CA ALA A 321 -0.13 2.18 -31.65
C ALA A 321 -1.14 1.94 -30.52
N SER A 322 -1.95 0.88 -30.62
CA SER A 322 -2.95 0.53 -29.61
C SER A 322 -2.32 0.18 -28.27
N GLU A 323 -1.25 -0.61 -28.29
CA GLU A 323 -0.50 -1.02 -27.10
C GLU A 323 0.28 0.15 -26.48
N ALA A 324 0.82 1.04 -27.33
CA ALA A 324 1.48 2.26 -26.87
C ALA A 324 0.51 3.21 -26.16
N ASP A 325 -0.67 3.41 -26.74
CA ASP A 325 -1.74 4.23 -26.15
C ASP A 325 -2.23 3.61 -24.82
N GLU A 326 -2.43 2.28 -24.77
CA GLU A 326 -2.82 1.58 -23.54
C GLU A 326 -1.75 1.72 -22.47
N LEU A 327 -0.47 1.48 -22.78
CA LEU A 327 0.62 1.62 -21.80
C LEU A 327 0.74 3.06 -21.29
N THR A 328 0.64 4.04 -22.18
CA THR A 328 0.66 5.47 -21.83
C THR A 328 -0.48 5.82 -20.88
N ARG A 329 -1.71 5.44 -21.22
CA ARG A 329 -2.89 5.63 -20.40
C ARG A 329 -2.72 5.02 -19.00
N ARG A 330 -2.27 3.75 -18.96
CA ARG A 330 -2.05 3.00 -17.70
C ARG A 330 -0.95 3.64 -16.85
N SER A 331 0.16 4.07 -17.47
CA SER A 331 1.27 4.71 -16.75
C SER A 331 0.87 6.04 -16.08
N HIS A 332 -0.13 6.73 -16.62
CA HIS A 332 -0.71 7.93 -16.03
C HIS A 332 -1.86 7.66 -15.05
N GLY A 333 -2.20 6.38 -14.83
CA GLY A 333 -3.31 5.98 -13.96
C GLY A 333 -4.68 6.47 -14.47
N GLU A 334 -4.84 6.61 -15.79
CA GLU A 334 -6.09 7.00 -16.41
C GLU A 334 -6.93 5.77 -16.76
N LEU A 335 -8.25 5.87 -16.51
CA LEU A 335 -9.20 4.82 -16.86
C LEU A 335 -9.61 4.95 -18.35
N PRO A 336 -10.05 3.84 -18.99
CA PRO A 336 -10.67 3.92 -20.31
C PRO A 336 -11.84 4.91 -20.33
N ALA A 337 -11.94 5.71 -21.40
CA ALA A 337 -12.91 6.81 -21.50
C ALA A 337 -14.38 6.38 -21.31
N ASP A 338 -14.70 5.14 -21.67
CA ASP A 338 -16.05 4.57 -21.56
C ASP A 338 -16.31 3.78 -20.27
N PHE A 339 -15.30 3.65 -19.39
CA PHE A 339 -15.42 2.85 -18.16
C PHE A 339 -16.58 3.30 -17.29
N ILE A 340 -16.71 4.59 -17.00
CA ILE A 340 -17.75 5.13 -16.12
C ILE A 340 -19.15 4.81 -16.66
N ALA A 341 -19.38 5.06 -17.97
CA ALA A 341 -20.67 4.78 -18.59
C ALA A 341 -21.04 3.29 -18.56
N LYS A 342 -20.06 2.40 -18.77
CA LYS A 342 -20.27 0.96 -18.71
C LYS A 342 -20.51 0.46 -17.29
N ALA A 343 -19.81 1.05 -16.31
CA ALA A 343 -20.03 0.74 -14.89
C ALA A 343 -21.42 1.18 -14.44
N ASP A 344 -21.87 2.38 -14.82
CA ASP A 344 -23.21 2.87 -14.52
C ASP A 344 -24.31 2.01 -15.15
N ALA A 345 -24.09 1.56 -16.39
CA ALA A 345 -25.02 0.62 -17.04
C ALA A 345 -25.10 -0.73 -16.32
N TYR A 346 -23.99 -1.25 -15.82
CA TYR A 346 -23.98 -2.47 -15.00
C TYR A 346 -24.71 -2.26 -13.67
N ILE A 347 -24.50 -1.13 -12.98
CA ILE A 347 -25.18 -0.80 -11.72
C ILE A 347 -26.71 -0.70 -11.94
N ALA A 348 -27.15 -0.05 -13.02
CA ALA A 348 -28.56 0.04 -13.37
C ALA A 348 -29.16 -1.37 -13.64
N LYS A 349 -28.43 -2.22 -14.35
CA LYS A 349 -28.82 -3.61 -14.57
C LYS A 349 -28.95 -4.40 -13.26
N ALA A 350 -27.99 -4.26 -12.34
CA ALA A 350 -28.04 -4.91 -11.03
C ALA A 350 -29.29 -4.49 -10.23
N GLN A 351 -29.71 -3.21 -10.34
CA GLN A 351 -30.96 -2.71 -9.74
C GLN A 351 -32.20 -3.34 -10.38
N GLU A 352 -32.25 -3.49 -11.70
CA GLU A 352 -33.35 -4.10 -12.41
C GLU A 352 -33.49 -5.60 -12.09
N GLU A 353 -32.38 -6.33 -12.01
CA GLU A 353 -32.36 -7.76 -11.69
C GLU A 353 -32.81 -8.05 -10.26
N GLY A 354 -32.56 -7.16 -9.31
CA GLY A 354 -33.06 -7.24 -7.93
C GLY A 354 -32.66 -8.52 -7.20
N GLN A 355 -31.43 -9.01 -7.40
CA GLN A 355 -31.00 -10.30 -6.89
C GLN A 355 -30.80 -10.32 -5.36
N THR A 356 -31.32 -11.34 -4.70
CA THR A 356 -31.02 -11.64 -3.29
C THR A 356 -29.85 -12.64 -3.24
N ILE A 357 -28.64 -12.11 -3.10
CA ILE A 357 -27.38 -12.88 -3.11
C ILE A 357 -26.42 -12.37 -2.04
N ALA A 358 -25.43 -13.18 -1.68
CA ALA A 358 -24.35 -12.75 -0.81
C ALA A 358 -23.57 -11.58 -1.46
N SER A 359 -23.20 -10.58 -0.69
CA SER A 359 -22.47 -9.43 -1.27
C SER A 359 -21.10 -9.83 -1.81
N ARG A 360 -20.43 -10.88 -1.28
CA ARG A 360 -19.22 -11.46 -1.92
C ARG A 360 -19.52 -12.00 -3.32
N LYS A 361 -20.72 -12.55 -3.56
CA LYS A 361 -21.14 -12.99 -4.91
C LYS A 361 -21.42 -11.80 -5.81
N ALA A 362 -22.06 -10.76 -5.28
CA ALA A 362 -22.25 -9.50 -5.98
C ALA A 362 -20.91 -8.84 -6.35
N SER A 363 -19.92 -8.92 -5.45
CA SER A 363 -18.55 -8.50 -5.72
C SER A 363 -17.93 -9.27 -6.89
N GLN A 364 -18.07 -10.61 -6.91
CA GLN A 364 -17.59 -11.41 -8.05
C GLN A 364 -18.23 -10.99 -9.37
N LEU A 365 -19.53 -10.74 -9.36
CA LEU A 365 -20.25 -10.30 -10.56
C LEU A 365 -19.80 -8.92 -11.03
N ALA A 366 -19.47 -8.01 -10.10
CA ALA A 366 -18.88 -6.72 -10.43
C ALA A 366 -17.47 -6.86 -11.03
N ILE A 367 -16.61 -7.73 -10.46
CA ILE A 367 -15.30 -8.05 -11.03
C ILE A 367 -15.46 -8.61 -12.45
N GLU A 368 -16.38 -9.56 -12.67
CA GLU A 368 -16.67 -10.16 -13.98
C GLU A 368 -17.13 -9.13 -15.01
N ALA A 369 -17.82 -8.07 -14.57
CA ALA A 369 -18.29 -6.98 -15.44
C ALA A 369 -17.18 -5.94 -15.71
N PHE A 370 -16.35 -5.62 -14.72
CA PHE A 370 -15.38 -4.51 -14.83
C PHE A 370 -14.00 -4.95 -15.30
N ALA A 371 -13.51 -6.13 -14.92
CA ALA A 371 -12.19 -6.61 -15.31
C ALA A 371 -11.95 -6.67 -16.82
N PRO A 372 -12.92 -7.07 -17.68
CA PRO A 372 -12.73 -7.03 -19.12
C PRO A 372 -12.55 -5.61 -19.71
N LEU A 373 -12.93 -4.57 -18.94
CA LEU A 373 -12.81 -3.18 -19.34
C LEU A 373 -11.46 -2.58 -18.92
N LEU A 374 -10.75 -3.24 -17.99
CA LEU A 374 -9.60 -2.72 -17.25
C LEU A 374 -8.43 -3.70 -17.33
N PRO A 375 -7.60 -3.68 -18.39
CA PRO A 375 -6.42 -4.55 -18.47
C PRO A 375 -5.39 -4.28 -17.35
N GLU A 376 -5.49 -3.14 -16.68
CA GLU A 376 -4.71 -2.78 -15.49
C GLU A 376 -5.21 -3.40 -14.18
N LEU A 377 -6.42 -3.96 -14.14
CA LEU A 377 -6.96 -4.59 -12.94
C LEU A 377 -6.26 -5.93 -12.69
N ILE A 378 -5.57 -6.06 -11.57
CA ILE A 378 -4.90 -7.28 -11.15
C ILE A 378 -5.43 -7.73 -9.79
N GLY A 379 -5.95 -8.95 -9.72
CA GLY A 379 -6.52 -9.51 -8.50
C GLY A 379 -5.62 -10.47 -7.78
N GLY A 380 -5.94 -10.76 -6.52
CA GLY A 380 -5.27 -11.81 -5.77
C GLY A 380 -5.99 -12.19 -4.48
N SER A 381 -5.55 -13.28 -3.87
CA SER A 381 -6.09 -13.75 -2.59
C SER A 381 -5.05 -14.53 -1.80
N ALA A 382 -5.13 -14.44 -0.47
CA ALA A 382 -4.32 -15.21 0.46
C ALA A 382 -4.91 -16.62 0.66
N ASP A 383 -4.80 -17.47 -0.35
CA ASP A 383 -5.28 -18.87 -0.39
C ASP A 383 -6.80 -19.03 -0.19
N LEU A 384 -7.58 -17.97 -0.45
CA LEU A 384 -9.05 -17.94 -0.25
C LEU A 384 -9.81 -17.53 -1.52
N ALA A 385 -9.22 -17.68 -2.71
CA ALA A 385 -9.81 -17.22 -3.97
C ALA A 385 -11.24 -17.71 -4.21
N HIS A 386 -11.53 -18.98 -3.90
CA HIS A 386 -12.85 -19.56 -4.03
C HIS A 386 -13.82 -19.15 -2.91
N SER A 387 -13.32 -18.91 -1.70
CA SER A 387 -14.15 -18.46 -0.56
C SER A 387 -14.46 -16.97 -0.65
N ASN A 388 -13.49 -16.17 -1.07
CA ASN A 388 -13.68 -14.72 -1.30
C ASN A 388 -14.44 -14.43 -2.59
N LEU A 389 -14.55 -15.40 -3.51
CA LEU A 389 -15.15 -15.24 -4.84
C LEU A 389 -14.46 -14.11 -5.64
N THR A 390 -13.13 -14.17 -5.72
CA THR A 390 -12.31 -13.14 -6.41
C THR A 390 -11.86 -13.56 -7.80
N LEU A 391 -12.07 -14.82 -8.17
CA LEU A 391 -11.79 -15.30 -9.52
C LEU A 391 -12.91 -14.90 -10.48
N TRP A 392 -12.53 -14.52 -11.70
CA TRP A 392 -13.42 -14.33 -12.84
C TRP A 392 -12.97 -15.19 -14.01
N LYS A 393 -13.79 -15.30 -15.08
CA LYS A 393 -13.55 -16.24 -16.21
C LYS A 393 -12.20 -16.05 -16.89
N ALA A 394 -11.71 -14.81 -16.94
CA ALA A 394 -10.43 -14.48 -17.57
C ALA A 394 -9.27 -14.42 -16.59
N SER A 395 -9.42 -14.90 -15.36
CA SER A 395 -8.30 -14.96 -14.40
C SER A 395 -7.20 -15.89 -14.89
N LYS A 396 -5.97 -15.36 -14.97
CA LYS A 396 -4.75 -16.08 -15.38
C LYS A 396 -3.66 -15.82 -14.36
N SER A 397 -3.01 -16.90 -13.91
CA SER A 397 -1.95 -16.80 -12.89
C SER A 397 -0.73 -16.03 -13.37
N VAL A 398 -0.20 -15.13 -12.53
CA VAL A 398 1.07 -14.43 -12.77
C VAL A 398 2.31 -15.34 -12.68
N ALA A 399 2.14 -16.57 -12.21
CA ALA A 399 3.21 -17.58 -12.20
C ALA A 399 3.45 -18.21 -13.58
N THR A 400 2.67 -17.83 -14.59
CA THR A 400 2.82 -18.26 -15.99
C THR A 400 3.40 -17.13 -16.84
N ASP A 401 4.00 -17.47 -17.97
CA ASP A 401 4.52 -16.49 -18.93
C ASP A 401 3.41 -16.00 -19.90
N ASP A 402 2.17 -15.92 -19.41
CA ASP A 402 1.04 -15.40 -20.18
C ASP A 402 1.05 -13.86 -20.16
N PRO A 403 1.04 -13.19 -21.33
CA PRO A 403 1.04 -11.73 -21.42
C PRO A 403 -0.23 -11.06 -20.83
N ASP A 404 -1.29 -11.83 -20.62
CA ASP A 404 -2.54 -11.36 -20.02
C ASP A 404 -2.69 -11.85 -18.57
N ALA A 405 -1.61 -12.26 -17.92
CA ALA A 405 -1.62 -12.68 -16.52
C ALA A 405 -2.14 -11.52 -15.62
N ASN A 406 -3.12 -11.84 -14.77
CA ASN A 406 -3.89 -10.83 -14.05
C ASN A 406 -4.36 -11.28 -12.66
N TYR A 407 -3.91 -12.44 -12.18
CA TYR A 407 -4.30 -12.98 -10.88
C TYR A 407 -3.11 -13.54 -10.10
N VAL A 408 -2.97 -13.09 -8.85
CA VAL A 408 -1.88 -13.46 -7.94
C VAL A 408 -2.38 -14.45 -6.89
N TYR A 409 -1.85 -15.66 -6.88
CA TYR A 409 -2.03 -16.62 -5.79
C TYR A 409 -0.95 -16.38 -4.74
N TYR A 410 -1.27 -15.63 -3.69
CA TYR A 410 -0.29 -15.27 -2.65
C TYR A 410 0.01 -16.40 -1.68
N GLY A 411 -0.86 -17.43 -1.60
CA GLY A 411 -0.84 -18.40 -0.50
C GLY A 411 -1.24 -17.73 0.82
N VAL A 412 -1.08 -18.40 1.94
CA VAL A 412 -1.43 -17.87 3.27
C VAL A 412 -0.38 -16.85 3.73
N ARG A 413 -0.48 -15.63 3.21
CA ARG A 413 0.51 -14.53 3.41
C ARG A 413 -0.19 -13.16 3.34
N GLU A 414 -1.08 -12.87 4.27
CA GLU A 414 -1.92 -11.66 4.23
C GLU A 414 -1.10 -10.38 4.26
N PHE A 415 -0.04 -10.34 5.07
CA PHE A 415 0.80 -9.14 5.20
C PHE A 415 1.67 -8.92 3.96
N GLY A 416 2.35 -9.97 3.48
CA GLY A 416 3.12 -9.92 2.23
C GLY A 416 2.24 -9.57 1.03
N MET A 417 1.05 -10.17 0.93
CA MET A 417 0.05 -9.88 -0.09
C MET A 417 -0.28 -8.39 -0.16
N THR A 418 -0.70 -7.82 0.97
CA THR A 418 -1.10 -6.41 1.04
C THR A 418 0.06 -5.47 0.71
N ALA A 419 1.26 -5.74 1.21
CA ALA A 419 2.42 -4.89 0.92
C ALA A 419 2.92 -5.05 -0.53
N ILE A 420 2.84 -6.25 -1.13
CA ILE A 420 3.14 -6.47 -2.56
C ILE A 420 2.10 -5.74 -3.43
N ALA A 421 0.81 -5.80 -3.06
CA ALA A 421 -0.24 -5.05 -3.75
C ALA A 421 0.00 -3.53 -3.68
N ASN A 422 0.46 -3.01 -2.52
CA ASN A 422 0.90 -1.62 -2.41
C ASN A 422 2.04 -1.30 -3.40
N GLY A 423 3.01 -2.20 -3.53
CA GLY A 423 4.09 -2.07 -4.51
C GLY A 423 3.56 -2.00 -5.95
N LEU A 424 2.66 -2.90 -6.33
CA LEU A 424 2.01 -2.88 -7.66
C LEU A 424 1.31 -1.54 -7.93
N ALA A 425 0.55 -1.03 -6.95
CA ALA A 425 -0.15 0.25 -7.06
C ALA A 425 0.83 1.43 -7.21
N LEU A 426 1.88 1.46 -6.39
CA LEU A 426 2.87 2.55 -6.36
C LEU A 426 3.80 2.56 -7.57
N HIS A 427 4.04 1.39 -8.19
CA HIS A 427 4.77 1.30 -9.46
C HIS A 427 4.05 2.07 -10.58
N GLY A 428 2.72 2.02 -10.59
CA GLY A 428 1.88 2.51 -11.65
C GLY A 428 1.64 1.47 -12.76
N GLY A 429 0.59 1.72 -13.56
CA GLY A 429 0.18 0.79 -14.61
C GLY A 429 -0.73 -0.35 -14.16
N PHE A 430 -0.98 -0.49 -12.85
CA PHE A 430 -1.90 -1.47 -12.28
C PHE A 430 -2.85 -0.86 -11.24
N ILE A 431 -4.03 -1.46 -11.14
CA ILE A 431 -5.00 -1.28 -10.05
C ILE A 431 -5.11 -2.63 -9.36
N PRO A 432 -4.30 -2.88 -8.32
CA PRO A 432 -4.34 -4.16 -7.62
C PRO A 432 -5.54 -4.24 -6.68
N PHE A 433 -6.13 -5.44 -6.61
CA PHE A 433 -6.94 -5.82 -5.46
C PHE A 433 -6.41 -7.10 -4.83
N ASP A 434 -6.42 -7.14 -3.52
CA ASP A 434 -6.07 -8.30 -2.71
C ASP A 434 -7.26 -8.75 -1.87
N ALA A 435 -7.28 -10.01 -1.42
CA ALA A 435 -8.42 -10.54 -0.70
C ALA A 435 -8.05 -11.54 0.39
N THR A 436 -8.80 -11.45 1.51
CA THR A 436 -8.83 -12.44 2.58
C THR A 436 -10.15 -12.32 3.35
N PHE A 437 -10.34 -13.09 4.43
CA PHE A 437 -11.44 -12.87 5.36
C PHE A 437 -11.20 -11.59 6.19
N LEU A 438 -12.28 -10.91 6.58
CA LEU A 438 -12.14 -9.64 7.31
C LEU A 438 -11.36 -9.81 8.63
N VAL A 439 -11.57 -10.90 9.36
CA VAL A 439 -10.83 -11.17 10.61
C VAL A 439 -9.32 -11.27 10.37
N PHE A 440 -8.88 -11.75 9.21
CA PHE A 440 -7.45 -11.88 8.89
C PHE A 440 -6.83 -10.58 8.38
N SER A 441 -7.61 -9.48 8.28
CA SER A 441 -7.04 -8.15 8.14
C SER A 441 -6.11 -7.77 9.30
N ASP A 442 -6.22 -8.45 10.45
CA ASP A 442 -5.29 -8.29 11.58
C ASP A 442 -3.85 -8.62 11.18
N TYR A 443 -3.63 -9.69 10.39
CA TYR A 443 -2.29 -10.00 9.86
C TYR A 443 -1.79 -8.93 8.89
N ALA A 444 -2.67 -8.31 8.12
CA ALA A 444 -2.36 -7.30 7.10
C ALA A 444 -2.40 -5.85 7.63
N ARG A 445 -2.79 -5.64 8.89
CA ARG A 445 -3.15 -4.34 9.47
C ARG A 445 -2.16 -3.22 9.16
N ASN A 446 -0.87 -3.49 9.32
CA ASN A 446 0.16 -2.50 9.05
C ASN A 446 0.31 -2.24 7.53
N GLY A 447 0.12 -3.24 6.69
CA GLY A 447 0.10 -3.09 5.23
C GLY A 447 -1.02 -2.15 4.76
N VAL A 448 -2.24 -2.32 5.30
CA VAL A 448 -3.39 -1.43 5.03
C VAL A 448 -3.11 0.01 5.51
N ARG A 449 -2.52 0.16 6.70
CA ARG A 449 -2.13 1.48 7.19
C ARG A 449 -1.10 2.15 6.27
N MET A 450 -0.14 1.39 5.77
CA MET A 450 0.86 1.89 4.83
C MET A 450 0.28 2.20 3.45
N SER A 451 -0.76 1.49 2.99
CA SER A 451 -1.51 1.87 1.79
C SER A 451 -2.08 3.28 1.90
N ALA A 452 -2.68 3.60 3.06
CA ALA A 452 -3.26 4.90 3.33
C ALA A 452 -2.21 6.02 3.47
N LEU A 453 -1.08 5.72 4.12
CA LEU A 453 0.02 6.66 4.31
C LEU A 453 0.79 6.95 3.01
N ASN A 454 0.85 5.97 2.10
CA ASN A 454 1.48 6.09 0.77
C ASN A 454 0.54 6.64 -0.33
N PRO A 455 -0.64 7.12 -0.08
CA PRO A 455 -1.81 7.24 -0.95
C PRO A 455 -1.83 6.21 -2.11
N ALA A 456 -1.70 4.91 -1.77
CA ALA A 456 -1.67 3.84 -2.76
C ALA A 456 -3.08 3.52 -3.27
N HIS A 457 -3.26 3.49 -4.60
CA HIS A 457 -4.49 3.07 -5.22
C HIS A 457 -4.62 1.53 -5.17
N ALA A 458 -4.79 0.97 -3.97
CA ALA A 458 -4.97 -0.44 -3.71
C ALA A 458 -6.37 -0.73 -3.18
N ILE A 459 -6.95 -1.86 -3.58
CA ILE A 459 -8.30 -2.27 -3.18
C ILE A 459 -8.16 -3.52 -2.32
N HIS A 460 -8.54 -3.42 -1.04
CA HIS A 460 -8.50 -4.53 -0.10
C HIS A 460 -9.90 -5.14 0.04
N VAL A 461 -10.09 -6.34 -0.48
CA VAL A 461 -11.36 -7.07 -0.47
C VAL A 461 -11.41 -7.99 0.73
N TYR A 462 -12.35 -7.75 1.64
CA TYR A 462 -12.54 -8.56 2.83
C TYR A 462 -13.93 -9.19 2.83
N THR A 463 -14.00 -10.52 2.88
CA THR A 463 -15.27 -11.24 2.98
C THR A 463 -15.48 -11.83 4.37
N HIS A 464 -16.66 -12.44 4.60
CA HIS A 464 -17.02 -12.98 5.92
C HIS A 464 -17.04 -11.87 6.97
N ASP A 465 -17.89 -10.87 6.70
CA ASP A 465 -17.91 -9.52 7.29
C ASP A 465 -18.34 -9.47 8.77
N SER A 466 -18.94 -10.51 9.32
CA SER A 466 -19.53 -10.48 10.67
C SER A 466 -19.80 -11.88 11.23
N ILE A 467 -20.48 -11.97 12.36
CA ILE A 467 -21.05 -13.22 12.91
C ILE A 467 -21.95 -13.96 11.90
N GLY A 468 -22.41 -13.25 10.88
CA GLY A 468 -23.24 -13.82 9.79
C GLY A 468 -22.54 -14.88 8.93
N LEU A 469 -21.23 -15.06 9.08
CA LEU A 469 -20.51 -16.16 8.44
C LEU A 469 -20.87 -17.53 9.05
N GLY A 470 -21.32 -17.56 10.32
CA GLY A 470 -21.93 -18.74 10.93
C GLY A 470 -20.96 -19.62 11.73
N GLU A 471 -20.93 -20.89 11.40
CA GLU A 471 -20.44 -22.00 12.22
C GLU A 471 -18.94 -21.99 12.49
N ASP A 472 -18.13 -21.29 11.68
CA ASP A 472 -16.68 -21.19 11.86
C ASP A 472 -16.28 -20.55 13.19
N GLY A 473 -17.19 -19.76 13.77
CA GLY A 473 -17.09 -19.29 15.15
C GLY A 473 -16.14 -18.12 15.39
N PRO A 474 -15.81 -17.83 16.66
CA PRO A 474 -15.14 -16.58 17.07
C PRO A 474 -13.80 -16.31 16.42
N THR A 475 -13.03 -17.34 16.05
CA THR A 475 -11.72 -17.18 15.39
C THR A 475 -11.81 -16.63 13.97
N HIS A 476 -13.01 -16.68 13.37
CA HIS A 476 -13.27 -16.23 12.00
C HIS A 476 -14.30 -15.09 11.94
N GLN A 477 -14.96 -14.77 13.06
CA GLN A 477 -15.99 -13.74 13.15
C GLN A 477 -15.39 -12.39 13.57
N PRO A 478 -15.31 -11.41 12.65
CA PRO A 478 -14.87 -10.06 13.00
C PRO A 478 -15.93 -9.34 13.85
N VAL A 479 -15.50 -8.56 14.82
CA VAL A 479 -16.35 -7.74 15.69
C VAL A 479 -15.87 -6.30 15.70
N GLU A 480 -14.61 -6.05 16.05
CA GLU A 480 -13.99 -4.72 16.15
C GLU A 480 -13.34 -4.26 14.83
N HIS A 481 -13.14 -5.15 13.87
CA HIS A 481 -12.34 -4.92 12.66
C HIS A 481 -12.88 -3.77 11.80
N LEU A 482 -14.20 -3.69 11.62
CA LEU A 482 -14.85 -2.61 10.87
C LEU A 482 -14.54 -1.24 11.46
N ALA A 483 -14.77 -1.06 12.77
CA ALA A 483 -14.46 0.17 13.48
C ALA A 483 -12.97 0.50 13.38
N SER A 484 -12.11 -0.50 13.59
CA SER A 484 -10.66 -0.38 13.53
C SER A 484 -10.17 0.08 12.14
N LEU A 485 -10.70 -0.45 11.05
CA LEU A 485 -10.35 -0.03 9.69
C LEU A 485 -10.84 1.39 9.38
N ARG A 486 -12.05 1.77 9.84
CA ARG A 486 -12.61 3.11 9.69
C ARG A 486 -11.82 4.19 10.44
N TYR A 487 -11.02 3.82 11.46
CA TYR A 487 -10.14 4.76 12.17
C TYR A 487 -8.78 4.98 11.49
N ILE A 488 -8.45 4.29 10.40
CA ILE A 488 -7.25 4.58 9.63
C ILE A 488 -7.51 5.84 8.79
N PRO A 489 -6.74 6.94 8.99
CA PRO A 489 -6.87 8.12 8.13
C PRO A 489 -6.65 7.76 6.65
N ASN A 490 -7.37 8.43 5.75
CA ASN A 490 -7.28 8.24 4.30
C ASN A 490 -7.59 6.81 3.82
N ASN A 491 -8.41 6.05 4.54
CA ASN A 491 -8.86 4.72 4.15
C ASN A 491 -10.38 4.73 3.97
N ASP A 492 -10.90 4.42 2.77
CA ASP A 492 -12.34 4.34 2.53
C ASP A 492 -12.83 2.92 2.78
N VAL A 493 -13.66 2.75 3.80
CA VAL A 493 -14.26 1.45 4.13
C VAL A 493 -15.69 1.40 3.61
N TRP A 494 -15.94 0.48 2.67
CA TRP A 494 -17.25 0.24 2.09
C TRP A 494 -17.82 -1.10 2.57
N ARG A 495 -18.98 -1.07 3.17
CA ARG A 495 -19.76 -2.26 3.60
C ARG A 495 -21.14 -2.23 2.96
N PRO A 496 -21.29 -2.72 1.73
CA PRO A 496 -22.53 -2.64 0.95
C PRO A 496 -23.63 -3.55 1.48
N GLY A 497 -24.88 -3.10 1.41
CA GLY A 497 -26.06 -3.80 1.89
C GLY A 497 -26.74 -4.70 0.85
N ASP A 498 -26.34 -4.66 -0.42
CA ASP A 498 -26.86 -5.52 -1.49
C ASP A 498 -25.96 -5.50 -2.74
N ALA A 499 -26.44 -6.10 -3.83
CA ALA A 499 -25.72 -6.20 -5.09
C ALA A 499 -25.46 -4.83 -5.75
N VAL A 500 -26.38 -3.88 -5.62
CA VAL A 500 -26.27 -2.54 -6.22
C VAL A 500 -25.19 -1.73 -5.50
N GLU A 501 -25.25 -1.69 -4.18
CA GLU A 501 -24.22 -1.02 -3.37
C GLU A 501 -22.84 -1.67 -3.56
N SER A 502 -22.78 -3.01 -3.75
CA SER A 502 -21.54 -3.73 -4.05
C SER A 502 -20.92 -3.26 -5.37
N ALA A 503 -21.71 -3.11 -6.41
CA ALA A 503 -21.24 -2.62 -7.70
C ALA A 503 -20.77 -1.16 -7.64
N VAL A 504 -21.49 -0.30 -6.90
CA VAL A 504 -21.08 1.10 -6.67
C VAL A 504 -19.80 1.17 -5.84
N SER A 505 -19.62 0.33 -4.82
CA SER A 505 -18.39 0.27 -4.01
C SER A 505 -17.17 -0.08 -4.86
N TRP A 506 -17.31 -1.04 -5.79
CA TRP A 506 -16.25 -1.37 -6.75
C TRP A 506 -15.93 -0.21 -7.70
N LYS A 507 -16.96 0.44 -8.26
CA LYS A 507 -16.76 1.63 -9.10
C LYS A 507 -16.04 2.74 -8.33
N ALA A 508 -16.47 3.02 -7.08
CA ALA A 508 -15.85 4.02 -6.23
C ALA A 508 -14.38 3.69 -5.93
N ALA A 509 -14.07 2.43 -5.60
CA ALA A 509 -12.71 1.98 -5.34
C ALA A 509 -11.80 2.07 -6.57
N ILE A 510 -12.28 1.69 -7.75
CA ILE A 510 -11.54 1.78 -9.02
C ILE A 510 -11.29 3.23 -9.42
N THR A 511 -12.20 4.15 -9.13
CA THR A 511 -12.07 5.56 -9.51
C THR A 511 -11.26 6.39 -8.52
N ARG A 512 -11.09 5.91 -7.29
CA ARG A 512 -10.31 6.59 -6.25
C ARG A 512 -8.82 6.45 -6.52
N LYS A 513 -8.09 7.59 -6.60
CA LYS A 513 -6.65 7.60 -6.92
C LYS A 513 -5.75 8.05 -5.76
N ASP A 514 -6.33 8.56 -4.68
CA ASP A 514 -5.61 9.25 -3.59
C ASP A 514 -5.51 8.45 -2.29
N GLY A 515 -5.81 7.15 -2.36
CA GLY A 515 -5.73 6.26 -1.22
C GLY A 515 -6.39 4.90 -1.45
N PRO A 516 -6.26 3.98 -0.48
CA PRO A 516 -6.85 2.66 -0.56
C PRO A 516 -8.35 2.65 -0.28
N SER A 517 -9.00 1.59 -0.75
CA SER A 517 -10.38 1.27 -0.40
C SER A 517 -10.46 -0.14 0.17
N CYS A 518 -11.12 -0.32 1.33
CA CYS A 518 -11.46 -1.61 1.89
C CYS A 518 -12.92 -1.94 1.53
N LEU A 519 -13.14 -3.01 0.77
CA LEU A 519 -14.47 -3.46 0.37
C LEU A 519 -14.86 -4.68 1.19
N ILE A 520 -15.92 -4.56 1.99
CA ILE A 520 -16.32 -5.53 3.01
C ILE A 520 -17.60 -6.26 2.58
N PHE A 521 -17.54 -7.58 2.43
CA PHE A 521 -18.63 -8.36 1.86
C PHE A 521 -19.08 -9.53 2.76
N SER A 522 -20.39 -9.79 2.75
CA SER A 522 -21.01 -10.87 3.50
C SER A 522 -20.81 -12.24 2.87
N ARG A 523 -20.83 -13.29 3.70
CA ARG A 523 -20.99 -14.69 3.27
C ARG A 523 -22.44 -15.04 3.01
N GLN A 524 -23.36 -14.56 3.85
CA GLN A 524 -24.79 -14.77 3.74
C GLN A 524 -25.45 -13.91 2.65
N ASN A 525 -26.61 -14.36 2.16
CA ASN A 525 -27.38 -13.61 1.17
C ASN A 525 -27.98 -12.35 1.79
N LEU A 526 -27.98 -11.28 1.03
CA LEU A 526 -28.58 -10.00 1.39
C LEU A 526 -29.76 -9.69 0.47
N GLN A 527 -30.84 -9.23 1.06
CA GLN A 527 -32.06 -8.89 0.35
C GLN A 527 -31.85 -7.59 -0.47
N HIS A 528 -32.24 -7.63 -1.75
CA HIS A 528 -32.23 -6.46 -2.60
C HIS A 528 -33.10 -5.33 -2.01
N GLN A 529 -32.62 -4.10 -2.09
CA GLN A 529 -33.33 -2.89 -1.69
C GLN A 529 -33.71 -2.07 -2.94
N PRO A 530 -35.01 -1.84 -3.20
CA PRO A 530 -35.46 -1.01 -4.32
C PRO A 530 -34.98 0.45 -4.17
N ARG A 531 -34.52 1.04 -5.29
CA ARG A 531 -34.05 2.43 -5.33
C ARG A 531 -34.46 3.13 -6.61
N SER A 532 -34.70 4.44 -6.54
CA SER A 532 -34.79 5.28 -7.72
C SER A 532 -33.41 5.51 -8.35
N ALA A 533 -33.38 5.98 -9.60
CA ALA A 533 -32.12 6.33 -10.28
C ALA A 533 -31.34 7.42 -9.54
N GLU A 534 -32.00 8.35 -8.88
CA GLU A 534 -31.40 9.39 -8.06
C GLU A 534 -30.76 8.79 -6.80
N GLN A 535 -31.43 7.87 -6.12
CA GLN A 535 -30.88 7.21 -4.93
C GLN A 535 -29.64 6.37 -5.26
N ILE A 536 -29.62 5.70 -6.42
CA ILE A 536 -28.43 4.95 -6.87
C ILE A 536 -27.21 5.87 -6.96
N LYS A 537 -27.36 7.08 -7.51
CA LYS A 537 -26.25 8.07 -7.58
C LYS A 537 -25.80 8.54 -6.19
N LEU A 538 -26.71 8.56 -5.21
CA LEU A 538 -26.37 8.98 -3.86
C LEU A 538 -25.57 7.93 -3.07
N ILE A 539 -25.54 6.68 -3.49
CA ILE A 539 -24.71 5.63 -2.87
C ILE A 539 -23.23 6.05 -2.85
N GLU A 540 -22.74 6.66 -3.94
CA GLU A 540 -21.34 7.15 -4.04
C GLU A 540 -21.00 8.22 -3.00
N ARG A 541 -22.00 8.82 -2.34
CA ARG A 541 -21.80 9.78 -1.25
C ARG A 541 -21.60 9.13 0.12
N GLY A 542 -21.60 7.79 0.19
CA GLY A 542 -21.24 7.00 1.37
C GLY A 542 -22.37 6.80 2.39
N GLY A 543 -23.42 7.63 2.35
CA GLY A 543 -24.62 7.51 3.19
C GLY A 543 -25.77 8.26 2.55
N TYR A 544 -26.97 7.68 2.52
CA TYR A 544 -28.12 8.28 1.84
C TYR A 544 -29.43 7.78 2.44
N VAL A 545 -30.52 8.52 2.19
CA VAL A 545 -31.87 8.13 2.60
C VAL A 545 -32.37 7.03 1.66
N LEU A 546 -32.45 5.81 2.18
CA LEU A 546 -32.97 4.64 1.45
C LEU A 546 -34.50 4.63 1.44
N ALA A 547 -35.12 4.86 2.60
CA ALA A 547 -36.57 4.98 2.72
C ALA A 547 -36.93 6.12 3.68
N ASP A 548 -37.67 7.10 3.20
CA ASP A 548 -38.04 8.27 4.02
C ASP A 548 -39.34 8.06 4.80
N ALA A 549 -39.57 8.96 5.76
CA ALA A 549 -40.81 9.03 6.55
C ALA A 549 -41.94 9.61 5.71
N GLU A 550 -43.11 9.01 5.77
CA GLU A 550 -44.30 9.58 5.14
C GLU A 550 -44.70 10.90 5.81
N GLY A 551 -44.94 11.93 5.01
CA GLY A 551 -45.43 13.23 5.47
C GLY A 551 -44.40 14.13 6.10
N GLY A 552 -43.09 13.97 5.84
CA GLY A 552 -42.08 14.98 6.16
C GLY A 552 -41.05 14.54 7.23
N THR A 553 -40.86 15.36 8.28
CA THR A 553 -39.80 15.10 9.29
C THR A 553 -40.02 13.79 10.03
N PRO A 554 -39.01 12.90 10.07
CA PRO A 554 -39.09 11.63 10.80
C PRO A 554 -39.11 11.86 12.32
N ASP A 555 -39.81 10.98 13.05
CA ASP A 555 -39.75 10.90 14.51
C ASP A 555 -38.46 10.17 14.96
N VAL A 556 -38.00 9.19 14.14
CA VAL A 556 -36.82 8.40 14.39
C VAL A 556 -36.06 8.09 13.09
N ILE A 557 -34.74 8.03 13.16
CA ILE A 557 -33.86 7.63 12.05
C ILE A 557 -33.21 6.30 12.40
N LEU A 558 -33.34 5.31 11.52
CA LEU A 558 -32.62 4.03 11.58
C LEU A 558 -31.44 4.08 10.60
N ILE A 559 -30.23 3.76 11.08
CA ILE A 559 -29.02 3.75 10.27
C ILE A 559 -28.57 2.29 10.16
N GLY A 560 -28.58 1.73 8.93
CA GLY A 560 -28.08 0.39 8.64
C GLY A 560 -26.85 0.43 7.74
N THR A 561 -25.98 -0.54 7.88
CA THR A 561 -24.84 -0.76 7.00
C THR A 561 -24.68 -2.25 6.71
N GLY A 562 -24.18 -2.59 5.50
CA GLY A 562 -23.94 -3.98 5.13
C GLY A 562 -25.16 -4.86 5.30
N SER A 563 -24.95 -6.03 5.86
CA SER A 563 -25.99 -7.04 6.07
C SER A 563 -27.15 -6.59 6.96
N GLU A 564 -26.98 -5.55 7.75
CA GLU A 564 -28.00 -5.06 8.69
C GLU A 564 -28.93 -3.98 8.08
N VAL A 565 -28.71 -3.53 6.84
CA VAL A 565 -29.63 -2.63 6.14
C VAL A 565 -31.04 -3.23 6.05
N GLY A 566 -31.12 -4.52 5.75
CA GLY A 566 -32.41 -5.24 5.70
C GLY A 566 -33.18 -5.20 7.01
N LEU A 567 -32.49 -5.30 8.16
CA LEU A 567 -33.11 -5.23 9.50
C LEU A 567 -33.69 -3.84 9.78
N ALA A 568 -32.98 -2.79 9.36
CA ALA A 568 -33.50 -1.43 9.50
C ALA A 568 -34.75 -1.18 8.65
N VAL A 569 -34.79 -1.73 7.42
CA VAL A 569 -35.95 -1.64 6.52
C VAL A 569 -37.14 -2.41 7.08
N GLU A 570 -36.93 -3.58 7.67
CA GLU A 570 -37.99 -4.39 8.32
C GLU A 570 -38.51 -3.69 9.58
N ALA A 571 -37.61 -3.15 10.42
CA ALA A 571 -37.98 -2.40 11.61
C ALA A 571 -38.84 -1.17 11.27
N LYS A 572 -38.51 -0.45 10.17
CA LYS A 572 -39.31 0.68 9.69
C LYS A 572 -40.78 0.27 9.47
N LYS A 573 -41.04 -0.86 8.81
CA LYS A 573 -42.41 -1.32 8.55
C LYS A 573 -43.23 -1.46 9.85
N THR A 574 -42.61 -2.00 10.88
CA THR A 574 -43.22 -2.20 12.20
C THR A 574 -43.45 -0.88 12.93
N LEU A 575 -42.49 0.06 12.85
CA LEU A 575 -42.60 1.37 13.48
C LEU A 575 -43.67 2.25 12.79
N ASP A 576 -43.68 2.28 11.46
CA ASP A 576 -44.68 3.03 10.69
C ASP A 576 -46.09 2.50 10.96
N ALA A 577 -46.27 1.17 11.04
CA ALA A 577 -47.56 0.54 11.43
C ALA A 577 -48.00 0.94 12.86
N ALA A 578 -47.05 1.30 13.72
CA ALA A 578 -47.33 1.84 15.06
C ALA A 578 -47.48 3.36 15.09
N GLY A 579 -47.49 4.04 13.93
CA GLY A 579 -47.67 5.50 13.81
C GLY A 579 -46.39 6.30 14.06
N ILE A 580 -45.22 5.67 14.13
CA ILE A 580 -43.91 6.34 14.32
C ILE A 580 -43.30 6.57 12.94
N LYS A 581 -43.18 7.84 12.53
CA LYS A 581 -42.61 8.23 11.25
C LYS A 581 -41.11 7.89 11.19
N THR A 582 -40.73 6.91 10.39
CA THR A 582 -39.39 6.37 10.42
C THR A 582 -38.66 6.64 9.10
N ARG A 583 -37.42 7.13 9.19
CA ARG A 583 -36.46 7.21 8.08
C ARG A 583 -35.44 6.09 8.20
N VAL A 584 -35.12 5.42 7.08
CA VAL A 584 -33.99 4.51 6.97
C VAL A 584 -32.88 5.15 6.15
N VAL A 585 -31.69 5.19 6.72
CA VAL A 585 -30.45 5.61 6.07
C VAL A 585 -29.59 4.36 5.83
N SER A 586 -29.21 4.10 4.59
CA SER A 586 -28.13 3.16 4.29
C SER A 586 -26.80 3.92 4.34
N MET A 587 -25.82 3.35 5.06
CA MET A 587 -24.52 3.96 5.32
C MET A 587 -23.38 3.01 4.85
N PRO A 588 -23.25 2.76 3.53
CA PRO A 588 -22.24 1.84 3.02
C PRO A 588 -20.80 2.29 3.30
N SER A 589 -20.54 3.62 3.42
CA SER A 589 -19.21 4.13 3.76
C SER A 589 -19.29 5.37 4.64
N THR A 590 -18.95 5.24 5.90
CA THR A 590 -18.91 6.35 6.85
C THR A 590 -17.85 7.38 6.50
N ASP A 591 -16.70 6.94 6.00
CA ASP A 591 -15.56 7.79 5.67
C ASP A 591 -15.88 8.72 4.49
N VAL A 592 -16.55 8.20 3.47
CA VAL A 592 -17.01 8.97 2.32
C VAL A 592 -18.14 9.92 2.71
N PHE A 593 -19.09 9.49 3.55
CA PHE A 593 -20.16 10.32 4.06
C PHE A 593 -19.64 11.50 4.90
N ASP A 594 -18.66 11.28 5.75
CA ASP A 594 -18.08 12.31 6.61
C ASP A 594 -17.38 13.43 5.81
N ARG A 595 -16.88 13.13 4.62
CA ARG A 595 -16.26 14.11 3.72
C ARG A 595 -17.29 14.92 2.90
N GLN A 596 -18.58 14.57 2.94
CA GLN A 596 -19.61 15.33 2.26
C GLN A 596 -19.79 16.73 2.88
N ASP A 597 -20.33 17.65 2.10
CA ASP A 597 -20.68 18.97 2.59
C ASP A 597 -21.73 18.93 3.73
N ALA A 598 -21.75 19.97 4.55
CA ALA A 598 -22.62 20.01 5.71
C ALA A 598 -24.11 19.97 5.35
N ALA A 599 -24.51 20.57 4.21
CA ALA A 599 -25.89 20.58 3.77
C ALA A 599 -26.37 19.18 3.40
N TYR A 600 -25.53 18.41 2.71
CA TYR A 600 -25.86 17.02 2.39
C TYR A 600 -25.96 16.15 3.66
N ARG A 601 -24.99 16.23 4.55
CA ARG A 601 -25.03 15.47 5.81
C ARG A 601 -26.27 15.81 6.63
N GLU A 602 -26.65 17.09 6.70
CA GLU A 602 -27.87 17.55 7.37
C GLU A 602 -29.13 17.02 6.67
N SER A 603 -29.14 16.91 5.35
CA SER A 603 -30.29 16.35 4.61
C SER A 603 -30.54 14.88 4.91
N VAL A 604 -29.46 14.11 5.15
CA VAL A 604 -29.51 12.67 5.46
C VAL A 604 -29.77 12.44 6.95
N LEU A 605 -29.02 13.11 7.81
CA LEU A 605 -29.07 13.01 9.28
C LEU A 605 -29.34 14.38 9.91
N PRO A 606 -30.55 14.91 9.79
CA PRO A 606 -30.89 16.25 10.31
C PRO A 606 -30.67 16.34 11.83
N ASN A 607 -29.97 17.39 12.28
CA ASN A 607 -29.64 17.62 13.68
C ASN A 607 -30.88 17.78 14.58
N ALA A 608 -32.01 18.22 14.00
CA ALA A 608 -33.27 18.32 14.71
C ALA A 608 -33.85 16.94 15.13
N VAL A 609 -33.47 15.86 14.44
CA VAL A 609 -33.92 14.49 14.75
C VAL A 609 -32.84 13.78 15.54
N ARG A 610 -32.98 13.76 16.86
CA ARG A 610 -31.99 13.21 17.79
C ARG A 610 -32.24 11.75 18.11
N LYS A 611 -33.46 11.25 17.94
CA LYS A 611 -33.79 9.83 18.09
C LYS A 611 -33.23 9.07 16.91
N ARG A 612 -32.09 8.40 17.10
CA ARG A 612 -31.41 7.65 16.06
C ARG A 612 -31.00 6.29 16.59
N VAL A 613 -31.19 5.25 15.82
CA VAL A 613 -30.74 3.91 16.12
C VAL A 613 -29.84 3.44 14.99
N ALA A 614 -28.62 3.02 15.31
CA ALA A 614 -27.74 2.33 14.36
C ALA A 614 -27.80 0.82 14.57
N VAL A 615 -27.71 0.05 13.49
CA VAL A 615 -27.62 -1.41 13.55
C VAL A 615 -26.45 -1.90 12.70
N GLU A 616 -25.50 -2.60 13.35
CA GLU A 616 -24.36 -3.24 12.73
C GLU A 616 -23.92 -4.44 13.57
N ALA A 617 -23.65 -5.59 12.94
CA ALA A 617 -23.03 -6.75 13.60
C ALA A 617 -21.53 -6.49 13.84
N GLY A 618 -21.24 -5.56 14.73
CA GLY A 618 -19.93 -5.07 15.14
C GLY A 618 -20.03 -4.26 16.42
N VAL A 619 -18.90 -3.71 16.89
CA VAL A 619 -18.83 -2.96 18.15
C VAL A 619 -19.72 -1.71 18.14
N THR A 620 -20.44 -1.49 19.23
CA THR A 620 -21.43 -0.39 19.34
C THR A 620 -20.78 0.98 19.43
N GLY A 621 -19.58 1.07 20.01
CA GLY A 621 -18.92 2.32 20.33
C GLY A 621 -18.67 3.25 19.13
N PHE A 622 -18.39 2.70 17.95
CA PHE A 622 -18.14 3.46 16.73
C PHE A 622 -19.35 4.32 16.32
N TRP A 623 -20.56 3.79 16.46
CA TRP A 623 -21.78 4.45 16.00
C TRP A 623 -22.24 5.64 16.84
N ARG A 624 -21.66 5.82 18.04
CA ARG A 624 -21.98 6.96 18.91
C ARG A 624 -21.77 8.32 18.24
N LYS A 625 -20.85 8.41 17.27
CA LYS A 625 -20.64 9.61 16.44
C LYS A 625 -21.89 10.01 15.64
N TYR A 626 -22.69 9.05 15.19
CA TYR A 626 -23.84 9.27 14.32
C TYR A 626 -25.16 9.30 15.07
N VAL A 627 -25.31 8.48 16.10
CA VAL A 627 -26.53 8.44 16.90
C VAL A 627 -26.54 9.44 18.05
N GLY A 628 -25.37 9.88 18.51
CA GLY A 628 -25.24 10.82 19.63
C GLY A 628 -25.55 10.19 20.99
N LEU A 629 -25.76 11.02 22.02
CA LEU A 629 -26.05 10.59 23.39
C LEU A 629 -27.51 10.18 23.58
N ASP A 630 -28.42 10.73 22.75
CA ASP A 630 -29.86 10.48 22.81
C ASP A 630 -30.29 9.32 21.91
N GLY A 631 -29.35 8.70 21.22
CA GLY A 631 -29.61 7.55 20.33
C GLY A 631 -29.13 6.23 20.92
N ASP A 632 -29.41 5.15 20.20
CA ASP A 632 -29.04 3.80 20.61
C ASP A 632 -28.36 3.00 19.48
N VAL A 633 -27.71 1.88 19.83
CA VAL A 633 -26.99 1.03 18.89
C VAL A 633 -27.32 -0.43 19.15
N VAL A 634 -27.80 -1.11 18.12
CA VAL A 634 -27.97 -2.57 18.12
C VAL A 634 -26.72 -3.19 17.49
N GLY A 635 -25.89 -3.81 18.31
CA GLY A 635 -24.59 -4.36 17.89
C GLY A 635 -24.07 -5.44 18.85
N ILE A 636 -22.80 -5.76 18.74
CA ILE A 636 -22.14 -6.78 19.55
C ILE A 636 -20.82 -6.25 20.11
N ASP A 637 -20.66 -6.31 21.43
CA ASP A 637 -19.45 -5.87 22.16
C ASP A 637 -18.72 -7.04 22.83
N THR A 638 -18.96 -8.27 22.38
CA THR A 638 -18.31 -9.51 22.80
C THR A 638 -17.87 -10.29 21.56
N PHE A 639 -16.98 -11.27 21.75
CA PHE A 639 -16.71 -12.22 20.67
C PHE A 639 -17.98 -12.99 20.29
N GLY A 640 -18.01 -13.47 19.03
CA GLY A 640 -19.09 -14.28 18.49
C GLY A 640 -19.16 -15.68 19.12
N ALA A 641 -19.88 -16.59 18.46
CA ALA A 641 -20.04 -17.98 18.85
C ALA A 641 -20.17 -18.89 17.64
N SER A 642 -19.95 -20.20 17.79
CA SER A 642 -20.13 -21.18 16.72
C SER A 642 -21.59 -21.67 16.69
N ALA A 643 -22.34 -21.21 15.71
CA ALA A 643 -23.71 -21.65 15.43
C ALA A 643 -24.15 -21.21 14.01
N PRO A 644 -25.26 -21.70 13.45
CA PRO A 644 -25.87 -21.13 12.27
C PRO A 644 -26.13 -19.62 12.41
N ALA A 645 -26.00 -18.87 11.32
CA ALA A 645 -26.06 -17.41 11.32
C ALA A 645 -27.35 -16.85 11.94
N ASP A 646 -28.51 -17.42 11.62
CA ASP A 646 -29.80 -17.00 12.15
C ASP A 646 -29.91 -17.16 13.67
N GLN A 647 -29.35 -18.24 14.21
CA GLN A 647 -29.28 -18.45 15.66
C GLN A 647 -28.34 -17.43 16.33
N LEU A 648 -27.22 -17.06 15.68
CA LEU A 648 -26.30 -16.06 16.18
C LEU A 648 -26.93 -14.67 16.22
N TYR A 649 -27.60 -14.25 15.15
CA TYR A 649 -28.31 -12.98 15.13
C TYR A 649 -29.39 -12.90 16.22
N ALA A 650 -30.17 -13.99 16.41
CA ALA A 650 -31.14 -14.07 17.49
C ALA A 650 -30.49 -14.03 18.89
N TYR A 651 -29.40 -14.79 19.09
CA TYR A 651 -28.70 -14.88 20.37
C TYR A 651 -28.08 -13.54 20.78
N PHE A 652 -27.41 -12.85 19.84
CA PHE A 652 -26.81 -11.53 20.07
C PHE A 652 -27.81 -10.37 19.94
N LYS A 653 -29.10 -10.68 19.71
CA LYS A 653 -30.17 -9.70 19.66
C LYS A 653 -30.00 -8.64 18.53
N ILE A 654 -29.37 -9.03 17.43
CA ILE A 654 -29.23 -8.18 16.26
C ILE A 654 -30.37 -8.52 15.29
N THR A 655 -31.57 -8.06 15.61
CA THR A 655 -32.81 -8.38 14.88
C THR A 655 -33.68 -7.14 14.69
N ALA A 656 -34.62 -7.19 13.74
CA ALA A 656 -35.56 -6.09 13.50
C ALA A 656 -36.37 -5.74 14.75
N GLU A 657 -36.80 -6.74 15.56
CA GLU A 657 -37.52 -6.53 16.80
C GLU A 657 -36.69 -5.74 17.84
N HIS A 658 -35.40 -6.00 17.93
CA HIS A 658 -34.53 -5.26 18.86
C HIS A 658 -34.27 -3.82 18.36
N VAL A 659 -34.18 -3.61 17.04
CA VAL A 659 -34.14 -2.26 16.46
C VAL A 659 -35.43 -1.49 16.76
N VAL A 660 -36.58 -2.13 16.63
CA VAL A 660 -37.89 -1.55 17.02
C VAL A 660 -37.92 -1.22 18.50
N ALA A 661 -37.48 -2.13 19.36
CA ALA A 661 -37.43 -1.92 20.81
C ALA A 661 -36.53 -0.75 21.19
N ALA A 662 -35.33 -0.67 20.61
CA ALA A 662 -34.41 0.46 20.78
C ALA A 662 -35.06 1.79 20.35
N ALA A 663 -35.67 1.83 19.16
CA ALA A 663 -36.32 3.03 18.64
C ALA A 663 -37.51 3.51 19.51
N LYS A 664 -38.28 2.60 20.10
CA LYS A 664 -39.38 2.91 21.02
C LYS A 664 -38.90 3.33 22.41
N GLY A 665 -37.69 2.93 22.79
CA GLY A 665 -37.07 3.29 24.06
C GLY A 665 -36.52 4.73 24.11
N LEU A 666 -36.33 5.36 22.96
CA LEU A 666 -35.88 6.73 22.82
C LEU A 666 -37.07 7.72 22.96
#